data_a622143a054db49876e2b06ceb003e99
#
_entry.id   a622143a054db49876e2b06ceb003e99
#
_cell.length_a   1.000
_cell.length_b   1.000
_cell.length_c   1.000
_cell.angle_alpha   90.00
_cell.angle_beta   90.00
_cell.angle_gamma   90.00
#
_symmetry.space_group_name_H-M   'P 1'
#
loop_
_entity.id
_entity.type
_entity.pdbx_description
1 polymer ?
#
loop_
_entity_poly.entity_id
_entity_poly.type
_entity_poly.pdbx_seq_one_letter_code
_entity_poly.pdbx_strand_id
1 'polypeptide(L)'
;MCVIIYNDIYVILEQMTMRQLLFFMLMACSLTGLAQSKSWTADNGNGTYTNPLFYDEFSDPDILRVGDDYYLAGTTMHAVPGLVILHSKDLVNWENISYCFDRFDFDDDAFSLKNHQELYGQGVWAPAIRYANGQFYVFTNINGKGLQCYTAKDIRGPWKHHNMQGRIYDLSVLFDDDGKIYAIHGYGEVKCTELKSDMSGPIEETERTIIPEGNAVGEGHHMYKINGMYYLISTDYRPNGRTLCSRSKSIWGPYETITITADETFGYHQAPLTQVPRGEQYRIGHDGTKFGIPEVDKDATACTNIHQGGIVEDQSGQWWALLMMDFHSIGRTVTLAPITWKDGWPMLGLEGNLGRAPRTWMKPNIPGSVADASQAKAPYERSENFNGKALGRVWQWNHNPDDTKWSLKNGRLRLLSMPAEQLMWARNSLTQRVIGPTSITTVELYTKGLKDGDVAGLGNINVPCSWIGIVKDGRQSTLRCFEQATNDTIDTPFNGDKIFLRMVGDYDHDHAHYEYSLNGTDFKQLGREMPLSYQLISFQGSRHALFTFNHKGAKGGYAEFDNFTVEEPMADRSSNIPYGKSFRIINLATGKPAIALEHGLLYDTDVKDHSKLTRFRIIDKGQGKVILRCEDGRYVFCAGYGIAGDVRLTADESKAEVFLWQDYLNHEFMLMSMRTHKYIGKSPTTGSPYSMDFVGADPARRNGAVLRWEE
;
A
#
# COMPACT_ATOMS: atom_id res chain seq x y z
N MET A 1 -49.39 6.80 -21.20
CA MET A 1 -48.09 7.40 -21.55
C MET A 1 -47.02 6.37 -21.95
N CYS A 2 -46.91 5.21 -21.30
CA CYS A 2 -45.97 4.15 -21.71
C CYS A 2 -46.27 3.43 -23.03
N VAL A 3 -47.52 3.37 -23.49
CA VAL A 3 -47.92 2.68 -24.73
C VAL A 3 -47.61 3.53 -25.99
N ILE A 4 -47.57 4.86 -25.86
CA ILE A 4 -47.26 5.76 -26.98
C ILE A 4 -45.76 5.75 -27.28
N ILE A 5 -44.91 5.63 -26.26
CA ILE A 5 -43.45 5.59 -26.44
C ILE A 5 -43.00 4.27 -27.08
N TYR A 6 -43.71 3.16 -26.87
CA TYR A 6 -43.38 1.86 -27.43
C TYR A 6 -43.65 1.78 -28.95
N ASN A 7 -44.71 2.44 -29.42
CA ASN A 7 -45.04 2.49 -30.84
C ASN A 7 -44.10 3.41 -31.63
N ASP A 8 -43.65 4.53 -31.05
CA ASP A 8 -42.73 5.45 -31.73
C ASP A 8 -41.31 4.83 -31.89
N ILE A 9 -40.88 4.04 -30.93
CA ILE A 9 -39.59 3.30 -31.03
C ILE A 9 -39.67 2.20 -32.09
N TYR A 10 -40.80 1.51 -32.24
CA TYR A 10 -40.99 0.46 -33.24
C TYR A 10 -40.99 1.00 -34.66
N VAL A 11 -41.65 2.15 -34.90
CA VAL A 11 -41.67 2.83 -36.20
C VAL A 11 -40.32 3.39 -36.61
N ILE A 12 -39.49 3.84 -35.64
CA ILE A 12 -38.11 4.30 -35.90
C ILE A 12 -37.18 3.15 -36.29
N LEU A 13 -37.36 1.98 -35.68
CA LEU A 13 -36.57 0.80 -35.99
C LEU A 13 -36.88 0.17 -37.35
N GLU A 14 -38.11 0.26 -37.84
CA GLU A 14 -38.51 -0.22 -39.19
C GLU A 14 -38.01 0.67 -40.33
N GLN A 15 -37.69 1.94 -40.06
CA GLN A 15 -37.19 2.88 -41.07
C GLN A 15 -35.67 2.97 -41.16
N MET A 16 -34.95 2.32 -40.25
CA MET A 16 -33.49 2.32 -40.29
C MET A 16 -32.93 1.27 -41.28
N THR A 17 -32.11 1.72 -42.21
CA THR A 17 -31.42 0.80 -43.13
C THR A 17 -30.43 -0.09 -42.32
N MET A 18 -30.19 -1.30 -42.82
CA MET A 18 -29.25 -2.27 -42.21
C MET A 18 -27.87 -1.66 -41.95
N ARG A 19 -27.46 -0.64 -42.72
CA ARG A 19 -26.21 0.13 -42.48
C ARG A 19 -26.30 1.05 -41.26
N GLN A 20 -27.45 1.61 -40.99
CA GLN A 20 -27.65 2.48 -39.80
C GLN A 20 -27.77 1.64 -38.54
N LEU A 21 -28.41 0.47 -38.61
CA LEU A 21 -28.41 -0.52 -37.50
C LEU A 21 -27.02 -1.05 -37.22
N LEU A 22 -26.21 -1.36 -38.25
CA LEU A 22 -24.81 -1.73 -38.06
C LEU A 22 -23.98 -0.58 -37.47
N PHE A 23 -24.25 0.67 -37.87
CA PHE A 23 -23.55 1.84 -37.31
C PHE A 23 -23.92 2.09 -35.84
N PHE A 24 -25.21 1.90 -35.48
CA PHE A 24 -25.64 1.97 -34.08
C PHE A 24 -25.15 0.79 -33.23
N MET A 25 -25.11 -0.43 -33.80
CA MET A 25 -24.47 -1.56 -33.13
C MET A 25 -22.95 -1.37 -32.98
N LEU A 26 -22.26 -0.83 -33.99
CA LEU A 26 -20.84 -0.48 -33.89
C LEU A 26 -20.60 0.70 -32.92
N MET A 27 -21.50 1.69 -32.85
CA MET A 27 -21.43 2.72 -31.81
C MET A 27 -21.79 2.18 -30.42
N ALA A 28 -22.74 1.27 -30.29
CA ALA A 28 -23.05 0.62 -29.02
C ALA A 28 -21.92 -0.31 -28.57
N CYS A 29 -21.22 -0.99 -29.48
CA CYS A 29 -20.01 -1.76 -29.17
C CYS A 29 -18.79 -0.88 -28.89
N SER A 30 -18.73 0.35 -29.40
CA SER A 30 -17.68 1.32 -29.05
C SER A 30 -17.98 2.12 -27.76
N LEU A 31 -19.21 1.99 -27.22
CA LEU A 31 -19.65 2.54 -25.94
C LEU A 31 -19.65 1.50 -24.81
N THR A 32 -19.25 0.25 -25.06
CA THR A 32 -18.68 -0.57 -24.02
C THR A 32 -17.30 -0.01 -23.73
N GLY A 33 -17.26 1.19 -23.14
CA GLY A 33 -16.14 1.60 -22.33
C GLY A 33 -15.82 0.40 -21.43
N LEU A 34 -14.58 -0.03 -21.41
CA LEU A 34 -14.06 -0.95 -20.41
C LEU A 34 -14.72 -0.53 -19.10
N ALA A 35 -15.61 -1.35 -18.56
CA ALA A 35 -16.15 -1.11 -17.23
C ALA A 35 -14.89 -0.96 -16.37
N GLN A 36 -14.64 0.25 -15.90
CA GLN A 36 -13.46 0.54 -15.12
C GLN A 36 -13.50 -0.44 -13.96
N SER A 37 -12.57 -1.37 -13.92
CA SER A 37 -12.48 -2.32 -12.81
C SER A 37 -12.37 -1.50 -11.54
N LYS A 38 -13.11 -1.87 -10.49
CA LYS A 38 -13.00 -1.17 -9.22
C LYS A 38 -11.55 -1.20 -8.77
N SER A 39 -11.01 -0.08 -8.35
CA SER A 39 -9.73 0.00 -7.67
C SER A 39 -9.91 -0.14 -6.16
N TRP A 40 -8.89 -0.64 -5.47
CA TRP A 40 -8.87 -0.68 -4.03
C TRP A 40 -9.06 0.73 -3.46
N THR A 41 -10.01 0.84 -2.52
CA THR A 41 -10.21 2.02 -1.69
C THR A 41 -10.38 1.59 -0.26
N ALA A 42 -9.83 2.35 0.69
CA ALA A 42 -10.06 2.07 2.11
C ALA A 42 -11.52 2.30 2.51
N ASP A 43 -12.23 3.19 1.82
CA ASP A 43 -13.63 3.53 2.11
C ASP A 43 -14.56 2.37 1.76
N ASN A 44 -15.28 1.86 2.75
CA ASN A 44 -16.25 0.77 2.58
C ASN A 44 -17.61 1.26 2.04
N GLY A 45 -17.82 2.57 1.89
CA GLY A 45 -19.07 3.17 1.42
C GLY A 45 -20.25 3.04 2.38
N ASN A 46 -20.01 2.64 3.62
CA ASN A 46 -21.02 2.44 4.66
C ASN A 46 -20.73 3.25 5.94
N GLY A 47 -19.81 4.23 5.88
CA GLY A 47 -19.38 5.02 7.02
C GLY A 47 -18.19 4.41 7.79
N THR A 48 -17.59 3.34 7.27
CA THR A 48 -16.36 2.75 7.80
C THR A 48 -15.25 2.75 6.76
N TYR A 49 -14.02 2.53 7.24
CA TYR A 49 -12.87 2.27 6.37
C TYR A 49 -12.17 0.97 6.81
N THR A 50 -11.41 0.37 5.90
CA THR A 50 -10.59 -0.83 6.15
C THR A 50 -9.15 -0.54 5.74
N ASN A 51 -8.21 -0.78 6.67
CA ASN A 51 -6.77 -0.68 6.42
C ASN A 51 -6.23 -1.85 5.57
N PRO A 52 -5.12 -1.67 4.83
CA PRO A 52 -4.37 -0.43 4.72
C PRO A 52 -5.11 0.64 3.91
N LEU A 53 -4.78 1.92 4.13
CA LEU A 53 -5.37 3.02 3.34
C LEU A 53 -5.05 2.87 1.86
N PHE A 54 -3.81 2.48 1.55
CA PHE A 54 -3.32 2.19 0.21
C PHE A 54 -2.83 0.75 0.18
N TYR A 55 -3.32 -0.06 -0.75
CA TYR A 55 -2.79 -1.40 -0.95
C TYR A 55 -1.63 -1.40 -1.96
N ASP A 56 -0.88 -0.30 -1.98
CA ASP A 56 0.37 -0.11 -2.68
C ASP A 56 1.38 0.60 -1.77
N GLU A 57 2.61 0.71 -2.23
CA GLU A 57 3.66 1.32 -1.45
C GLU A 57 3.45 2.82 -1.25
N PHE A 58 3.54 3.26 0.01
CA PHE A 58 3.66 4.66 0.39
C PHE A 58 4.52 4.77 1.64
N SER A 59 5.82 4.97 1.44
CA SER A 59 6.82 4.91 2.51
C SER A 59 6.99 6.24 3.24
N ASP A 60 7.32 6.15 4.52
CA ASP A 60 7.74 7.25 5.39
C ASP A 60 6.74 8.43 5.38
N PRO A 61 5.45 8.19 5.67
CA PRO A 61 4.43 9.21 5.56
C PRO A 61 4.60 10.32 6.60
N ASP A 62 4.48 11.58 6.17
CA ASP A 62 4.28 12.71 7.07
C ASP A 62 2.98 13.42 6.72
N ILE A 63 2.14 13.67 7.75
CA ILE A 63 0.80 14.20 7.62
C ILE A 63 0.75 15.66 8.07
N LEU A 64 0.03 16.48 7.30
CA LEU A 64 -0.22 17.88 7.59
C LEU A 64 -1.70 18.22 7.38
N ARG A 65 -2.28 18.98 8.31
CA ARG A 65 -3.58 19.62 8.14
C ARG A 65 -3.42 21.13 7.94
N VAL A 66 -4.13 21.69 6.96
CA VAL A 66 -4.23 23.14 6.74
C VAL A 66 -5.70 23.47 6.52
N GLY A 67 -6.33 24.06 7.53
CA GLY A 67 -7.77 24.31 7.51
C GLY A 67 -8.57 23.00 7.47
N ASP A 68 -9.33 22.79 6.40
CA ASP A 68 -10.16 21.61 6.17
C ASP A 68 -9.50 20.60 5.22
N ASP A 69 -8.24 20.80 4.90
CA ASP A 69 -7.48 19.99 3.97
C ASP A 69 -6.38 19.19 4.69
N TYR A 70 -6.22 17.92 4.28
CA TYR A 70 -5.16 17.05 4.75
C TYR A 70 -4.22 16.73 3.62
N TYR A 71 -2.92 16.77 3.90
CA TYR A 71 -1.86 16.49 2.93
C TYR A 71 -0.92 15.44 3.47
N LEU A 72 -0.61 14.44 2.67
CA LEU A 72 0.30 13.37 3.02
C LEU A 72 1.49 13.39 2.06
N ALA A 73 2.69 13.54 2.59
CA ALA A 73 3.93 13.44 1.84
C ALA A 73 4.57 12.08 2.06
N GLY A 74 5.12 11.49 1.01
CA GLY A 74 5.82 10.21 1.07
C GLY A 74 7.09 10.20 0.23
N THR A 75 8.02 9.31 0.56
CA THR A 75 9.25 9.13 -0.20
C THR A 75 8.99 8.40 -1.52
N THR A 76 9.86 8.62 -2.49
CA THR A 76 9.87 7.92 -3.78
C THR A 76 11.22 7.31 -4.11
N MET A 77 12.16 7.35 -3.17
CA MET A 77 13.54 6.89 -3.34
C MET A 77 14.18 7.43 -4.62
N HIS A 78 14.59 6.57 -5.54
CA HIS A 78 15.19 6.92 -6.83
C HIS A 78 14.18 7.17 -7.96
N ALA A 79 12.90 6.85 -7.72
CA ALA A 79 11.85 7.01 -8.74
C ALA A 79 11.43 8.47 -8.90
N VAL A 80 11.24 8.91 -10.13
CA VAL A 80 10.82 10.27 -10.48
C VAL A 80 9.59 10.29 -11.40
N PRO A 81 8.67 11.25 -11.23
CA PRO A 81 8.67 12.41 -10.31
C PRO A 81 8.78 12.01 -8.85
N GLY A 82 9.35 12.87 -8.00
CA GLY A 82 9.67 12.54 -6.61
C GLY A 82 8.99 13.41 -5.56
N LEU A 83 8.92 12.86 -4.34
CA LEU A 83 8.18 13.40 -3.20
C LEU A 83 6.70 13.57 -3.54
N VAL A 84 5.99 12.45 -3.51
CA VAL A 84 4.54 12.41 -3.79
C VAL A 84 3.75 13.16 -2.73
N ILE A 85 2.78 13.96 -3.16
CA ILE A 85 1.84 14.68 -2.30
C ILE A 85 0.43 14.17 -2.60
N LEU A 86 -0.20 13.59 -1.58
CA LEU A 86 -1.61 13.23 -1.61
C LEU A 86 -2.43 14.28 -0.84
N HIS A 87 -3.68 14.44 -1.24
CA HIS A 87 -4.67 15.31 -0.63
C HIS A 87 -5.91 14.53 -0.23
N SER A 88 -6.49 14.87 0.91
CA SER A 88 -7.76 14.33 1.39
C SER A 88 -8.58 15.40 2.11
N LYS A 89 -9.90 15.20 2.13
CA LYS A 89 -10.86 15.97 2.95
C LYS A 89 -11.36 15.17 4.15
N ASP A 90 -11.09 13.86 4.21
CA ASP A 90 -11.69 12.96 5.21
C ASP A 90 -10.72 11.94 5.81
N LEU A 91 -9.41 12.03 5.49
CA LEU A 91 -8.34 11.12 5.91
C LEU A 91 -8.45 9.69 5.35
N VAL A 92 -9.49 9.35 4.60
CA VAL A 92 -9.75 8.03 4.05
C VAL A 92 -9.65 8.02 2.53
N ASN A 93 -10.23 9.02 1.89
CA ASN A 93 -10.23 9.18 0.44
C ASN A 93 -9.11 10.15 0.02
N TRP A 94 -8.14 9.66 -0.72
CA TRP A 94 -6.95 10.39 -1.10
C TRP A 94 -6.83 10.55 -2.61
N GLU A 95 -6.20 11.62 -3.03
CA GLU A 95 -5.92 11.94 -4.43
C GLU A 95 -4.46 12.39 -4.58
N ASN A 96 -3.73 11.85 -5.55
CA ASN A 96 -2.41 12.39 -5.91
C ASN A 96 -2.58 13.75 -6.61
N ILE A 97 -2.13 14.81 -5.98
CA ILE A 97 -2.27 16.15 -6.50
C ILE A 97 -0.98 16.75 -7.07
N SER A 98 0.19 16.32 -6.59
CA SER A 98 1.48 16.80 -7.09
C SER A 98 2.66 15.91 -6.68
N TYR A 99 3.80 16.25 -7.24
CA TYR A 99 5.14 15.86 -6.81
C TYR A 99 5.96 17.13 -6.61
N CYS A 100 6.94 17.10 -5.70
CA CYS A 100 7.79 18.27 -5.44
C CYS A 100 8.80 18.55 -6.57
N PHE A 101 9.14 17.52 -7.35
CA PHE A 101 10.04 17.69 -8.52
C PHE A 101 9.78 16.59 -9.56
N ASP A 102 10.03 16.92 -10.82
CA ASP A 102 9.88 16.00 -11.96
C ASP A 102 11.10 15.12 -12.18
N ARG A 103 12.29 15.59 -11.78
CA ARG A 103 13.57 14.88 -11.87
C ARG A 103 14.56 15.42 -10.86
N PHE A 104 15.55 14.61 -10.53
CA PHE A 104 16.71 15.09 -9.80
C PHE A 104 17.52 16.06 -10.67
N ASP A 105 17.88 17.20 -10.13
CA ASP A 105 18.62 18.29 -10.80
C ASP A 105 20.12 18.29 -10.48
N PHE A 106 20.65 17.13 -10.10
CA PHE A 106 22.08 16.93 -9.80
C PHE A 106 22.83 16.37 -11.02
N ASP A 107 24.01 16.94 -11.30
CA ASP A 107 24.92 16.42 -12.31
C ASP A 107 25.72 15.24 -11.73
N ASP A 108 25.10 14.06 -11.72
CA ASP A 108 25.63 12.84 -11.16
C ASP A 108 25.03 11.65 -11.92
N ASP A 109 25.88 10.78 -12.41
CA ASP A 109 25.50 9.66 -13.28
C ASP A 109 24.60 8.64 -12.58
N ALA A 110 24.70 8.51 -11.26
CA ALA A 110 23.87 7.61 -10.47
C ALA A 110 22.37 7.93 -10.58
N PHE A 111 22.01 9.21 -10.70
CA PHE A 111 20.61 9.63 -10.85
C PHE A 111 20.00 9.25 -12.21
N SER A 112 20.82 8.84 -13.18
CA SER A 112 20.40 8.53 -14.55
C SER A 112 20.84 7.16 -15.04
N LEU A 113 21.28 6.26 -14.15
CA LEU A 113 21.82 4.93 -14.48
C LEU A 113 22.92 4.99 -15.57
N LYS A 114 23.83 5.94 -15.48
CA LYS A 114 24.96 6.07 -16.40
C LYS A 114 26.23 5.50 -15.79
N ASN A 115 27.13 4.99 -16.66
CA ASN A 115 28.45 4.52 -16.28
C ASN A 115 28.45 3.52 -15.12
N HIS A 116 27.47 2.59 -15.08
CA HIS A 116 27.28 1.60 -14.02
C HIS A 116 27.18 2.21 -12.62
N GLN A 117 26.61 3.42 -12.53
CA GLN A 117 26.24 4.05 -11.27
C GLN A 117 24.72 3.99 -11.09
N GLU A 118 24.25 3.78 -9.86
CA GLU A 118 22.86 3.58 -9.57
C GLU A 118 22.48 4.21 -8.21
N LEU A 119 21.18 4.35 -7.98
CA LEU A 119 20.62 4.97 -6.79
C LEU A 119 19.52 4.11 -6.13
N TYR A 120 19.47 2.82 -6.41
CA TYR A 120 18.45 1.92 -5.84
C TYR A 120 18.49 1.95 -4.31
N GLY A 121 17.30 2.08 -3.68
CA GLY A 121 17.16 2.25 -2.24
C GLY A 121 17.80 3.51 -1.68
N GLN A 122 18.13 4.43 -2.53
CA GLN A 122 18.68 5.76 -2.23
C GLN A 122 17.87 6.83 -2.99
N GLY A 123 18.37 8.04 -3.05
CA GLY A 123 17.64 9.16 -3.59
C GLY A 123 16.96 9.94 -2.49
N VAL A 124 15.66 10.13 -2.59
CA VAL A 124 14.85 10.85 -1.60
C VAL A 124 14.51 9.92 -0.45
N TRP A 125 14.75 10.38 0.78
CA TRP A 125 14.36 9.67 2.00
C TRP A 125 13.18 10.37 2.70
N ALA A 126 12.87 9.97 3.93
CA ALA A 126 11.70 10.41 4.68
C ALA A 126 11.47 11.93 4.59
N PRO A 127 10.29 12.37 4.14
CA PRO A 127 9.95 13.78 4.06
C PRO A 127 9.41 14.32 5.38
N ALA A 128 9.52 15.66 5.57
CA ALA A 128 8.79 16.40 6.58
C ALA A 128 8.00 17.53 5.90
N ILE A 129 6.67 17.44 5.86
CA ILE A 129 5.80 18.45 5.26
C ILE A 129 5.30 19.44 6.32
N ARG A 130 5.42 20.75 6.03
CA ARG A 130 4.99 21.82 6.95
C ARG A 130 4.31 22.95 6.18
N TYR A 131 3.47 23.69 6.90
CA TYR A 131 2.88 24.92 6.40
C TYR A 131 3.11 26.04 7.43
N ALA A 132 3.79 27.08 7.00
CA ALA A 132 4.10 28.24 7.82
C ALA A 132 4.16 29.49 6.96
N ASN A 133 3.79 30.64 7.53
CA ASN A 133 3.90 31.94 6.86
C ASN A 133 3.24 31.97 5.46
N GLY A 134 2.14 31.27 5.27
CA GLY A 134 1.40 31.21 3.99
C GLY A 134 2.11 30.40 2.90
N GLN A 135 3.01 29.48 3.26
CA GLN A 135 3.79 28.68 2.34
C GLN A 135 3.94 27.23 2.83
N PHE A 136 3.96 26.30 1.91
CA PHE A 136 4.28 24.89 2.12
C PHE A 136 5.78 24.67 2.03
N TYR A 137 6.27 23.75 2.85
CA TYR A 137 7.66 23.28 2.91
C TYR A 137 7.67 21.76 2.94
N VAL A 138 8.53 21.14 2.14
CA VAL A 138 8.83 19.70 2.22
C VAL A 138 10.34 19.56 2.35
N PHE A 139 10.78 19.06 3.49
CA PHE A 139 12.19 18.79 3.78
C PHE A 139 12.47 17.31 3.57
N THR A 140 13.65 16.98 3.11
CA THR A 140 14.13 15.61 2.95
C THR A 140 15.64 15.57 2.86
N ASN A 141 16.23 14.38 3.02
CA ASN A 141 17.61 14.14 2.61
C ASN A 141 17.65 13.41 1.27
N ILE A 142 18.60 13.80 0.43
CA ILE A 142 18.97 13.06 -0.77
C ILE A 142 20.37 12.48 -0.57
N ASN A 143 20.51 11.16 -0.74
CA ASN A 143 21.77 10.47 -0.54
C ASN A 143 22.91 11.11 -1.34
N GLY A 144 24.02 11.40 -0.67
CA GLY A 144 25.19 12.06 -1.26
C GLY A 144 25.01 13.55 -1.56
N LYS A 145 23.80 14.11 -1.39
CA LYS A 145 23.48 15.53 -1.65
C LYS A 145 23.03 16.30 -0.41
N GLY A 146 22.78 15.58 0.69
CA GLY A 146 22.40 16.18 1.98
C GLY A 146 20.96 16.68 2.04
N LEU A 147 20.75 17.63 2.96
CA LEU A 147 19.45 18.21 3.25
C LEU A 147 18.92 19.06 2.10
N GLN A 148 17.67 18.85 1.74
CA GLN A 148 16.95 19.58 0.70
C GLN A 148 15.65 20.14 1.27
N CYS A 149 15.18 21.26 0.71
CA CYS A 149 13.87 21.82 1.00
C CYS A 149 13.19 22.22 -0.30
N TYR A 150 11.92 21.86 -0.43
CA TYR A 150 11.06 22.30 -1.53
C TYR A 150 9.99 23.22 -0.95
N THR A 151 9.76 24.38 -1.57
CA THR A 151 8.80 25.38 -1.10
C THR A 151 7.81 25.75 -2.18
N ALA A 152 6.53 25.93 -1.81
CA ALA A 152 5.49 26.40 -2.72
C ALA A 152 4.40 27.18 -1.98
N LYS A 153 3.79 28.17 -2.64
CA LYS A 153 2.59 28.87 -2.11
C LYS A 153 1.33 28.04 -2.31
N ASP A 154 1.24 27.33 -3.43
CA ASP A 154 0.21 26.34 -3.72
C ASP A 154 0.80 24.94 -3.60
N ILE A 155 0.15 24.04 -2.91
CA ILE A 155 0.60 22.65 -2.73
C ILE A 155 0.74 21.89 -4.06
N ARG A 156 0.06 22.34 -5.11
CA ARG A 156 0.20 21.81 -6.48
C ARG A 156 1.44 22.31 -7.19
N GLY A 157 2.19 23.22 -6.58
CA GLY A 157 3.37 23.85 -7.14
C GLY A 157 3.06 25.17 -7.87
N PRO A 158 4.02 25.75 -8.63
CA PRO A 158 5.35 25.18 -8.81
C PRO A 158 6.17 25.19 -7.52
N TRP A 159 6.95 24.12 -7.31
CA TRP A 159 7.85 23.99 -6.18
C TRP A 159 9.21 24.60 -6.50
N LYS A 160 9.76 25.35 -5.54
CA LYS A 160 11.11 25.89 -5.60
C LYS A 160 12.03 25.01 -4.78
N HIS A 161 13.08 24.48 -5.39
CA HIS A 161 14.12 23.70 -4.75
C HIS A 161 15.13 24.59 -4.03
N HIS A 162 15.50 24.23 -2.81
CA HIS A 162 16.57 24.80 -2.01
C HIS A 162 17.54 23.67 -1.61
N ASN A 163 18.74 23.68 -2.17
CA ASN A 163 19.79 22.76 -1.76
C ASN A 163 20.41 23.32 -0.47
N MET A 164 19.93 22.77 0.65
CA MET A 164 20.43 23.13 1.98
C MET A 164 21.73 22.37 2.23
N GLN A 165 22.64 23.00 2.93
CA GLN A 165 23.90 22.34 3.32
C GLN A 165 23.68 21.48 4.57
N GLY A 166 24.54 20.48 4.77
CA GLY A 166 24.48 19.60 5.92
C GLY A 166 23.69 18.30 5.67
N ARG A 167 23.83 17.38 6.59
CA ARG A 167 23.11 16.10 6.59
C ARG A 167 22.34 15.97 7.90
N ILE A 168 21.04 15.92 7.81
CA ILE A 168 20.14 15.75 8.94
C ILE A 168 19.28 14.50 8.67
N TYR A 169 19.58 13.39 9.35
CA TYR A 169 18.99 12.09 9.09
C TYR A 169 17.60 11.96 9.70
N ASP A 170 16.62 11.48 8.91
CA ASP A 170 15.23 11.20 9.33
C ASP A 170 14.59 12.34 10.13
N LEU A 171 14.59 13.51 9.52
CA LEU A 171 14.24 14.73 10.19
C LEU A 171 12.74 14.95 10.34
N SER A 172 12.36 15.56 11.46
CA SER A 172 11.17 16.36 11.59
C SER A 172 11.52 17.84 11.68
N VAL A 173 10.67 18.70 11.16
CA VAL A 173 10.85 20.15 11.27
C VAL A 173 9.69 20.77 12.04
N LEU A 174 10.00 21.66 12.96
CA LEU A 174 9.04 22.44 13.72
C LEU A 174 9.29 23.94 13.52
N PHE A 175 8.27 24.67 13.05
CA PHE A 175 8.21 26.12 13.13
C PHE A 175 7.60 26.47 14.48
N ASP A 176 8.43 26.92 15.44
CA ASP A 176 7.99 27.13 16.80
C ASP A 176 7.48 28.57 17.05
N ASP A 177 6.73 28.75 18.12
CA ASP A 177 6.15 30.04 18.52
C ASP A 177 7.19 31.09 18.93
N ASP A 178 8.43 30.66 19.20
CA ASP A 178 9.56 31.55 19.47
C ASP A 178 10.14 32.18 18.19
N GLY A 179 9.57 31.85 17.03
CA GLY A 179 9.98 32.34 15.71
C GLY A 179 11.17 31.60 15.11
N LYS A 180 11.66 30.56 15.75
CA LYS A 180 12.74 29.70 15.26
C LYS A 180 12.22 28.47 14.52
N ILE A 181 13.09 27.86 13.74
CA ILE A 181 12.82 26.62 13.00
C ILE A 181 13.77 25.56 13.54
N TYR A 182 13.22 24.47 14.03
CA TYR A 182 13.99 23.38 14.61
C TYR A 182 13.90 22.12 13.75
N ALA A 183 15.03 21.48 13.48
CA ALA A 183 15.11 20.13 12.95
C ALA A 183 15.41 19.16 14.08
N ILE A 184 14.56 18.15 14.24
CA ILE A 184 14.75 17.03 15.16
C ILE A 184 15.14 15.82 14.33
N HIS A 185 16.23 15.14 14.69
CA HIS A 185 16.83 14.14 13.82
C HIS A 185 17.71 13.15 14.58
N GLY A 186 18.15 12.09 13.88
CA GLY A 186 19.11 11.12 14.40
C GLY A 186 18.60 9.69 14.38
N TYR A 187 19.46 8.77 14.81
CA TYR A 187 19.16 7.36 15.00
C TYR A 187 19.69 6.91 16.36
N GLY A 188 18.81 6.48 17.25
CA GLY A 188 19.16 6.06 18.61
C GLY A 188 19.49 7.22 19.56
N GLU A 189 20.31 8.16 19.16
CA GLU A 189 20.50 9.47 19.77
C GLU A 189 19.66 10.49 18.98
N VAL A 190 18.81 11.25 19.69
CA VAL A 190 17.99 12.29 19.05
C VAL A 190 18.59 13.66 19.31
N LYS A 191 18.79 14.40 18.25
CA LYS A 191 19.34 15.75 18.25
C LYS A 191 18.32 16.77 17.80
N CYS A 192 18.52 18.00 18.23
CA CYS A 192 17.78 19.19 17.80
C CYS A 192 18.76 20.25 17.33
N THR A 193 18.52 20.78 16.13
CA THR A 193 19.36 21.80 15.47
C THR A 193 18.47 22.92 14.93
N GLU A 194 18.82 24.19 15.12
CA GLU A 194 18.11 25.29 14.49
C GLU A 194 18.43 25.35 12.99
N LEU A 195 17.41 25.63 12.19
CA LEU A 195 17.55 25.89 10.75
C LEU A 195 17.52 27.39 10.49
N LYS A 196 18.30 27.83 9.49
CA LYS A 196 18.25 29.20 8.99
C LYS A 196 16.91 29.49 8.31
N SER A 197 16.33 30.64 8.59
CA SER A 197 15.00 31.01 8.06
C SER A 197 14.96 31.20 6.54
N ASP A 198 16.12 31.42 5.90
CA ASP A 198 16.27 31.51 4.45
C ASP A 198 16.41 30.14 3.75
N MET A 199 16.33 29.04 4.50
CA MET A 199 16.49 27.66 4.02
C MET A 199 17.88 27.39 3.40
N SER A 200 18.94 28.09 3.84
CA SER A 200 20.31 27.87 3.38
C SER A 200 21.04 26.75 4.14
N GLY A 201 20.50 26.26 5.25
CA GLY A 201 21.06 25.13 6.00
C GLY A 201 20.82 25.18 7.49
N PRO A 202 21.39 24.22 8.25
CA PRO A 202 21.38 24.22 9.71
C PRO A 202 22.32 25.30 10.27
N ILE A 203 22.05 25.68 11.52
CA ILE A 203 22.95 26.48 12.37
C ILE A 203 23.69 25.50 13.27
N GLU A 204 24.81 24.96 12.79
CA GLU A 204 25.49 23.80 13.39
C GLU A 204 25.86 23.98 14.87
N GLU A 205 26.23 25.20 15.28
CA GLU A 205 26.58 25.51 16.66
C GLU A 205 25.40 25.39 17.65
N THR A 206 24.17 25.28 17.15
CA THR A 206 22.96 25.07 17.98
C THR A 206 22.64 23.61 18.22
N GLU A 207 23.30 22.68 17.50
CA GLU A 207 23.04 21.24 17.64
C GLU A 207 23.24 20.78 19.10
N ARG A 208 22.21 20.10 19.64
CA ARG A 208 22.23 19.50 20.96
C ARG A 208 21.52 18.16 20.96
N THR A 209 22.06 17.21 21.71
CA THR A 209 21.37 15.96 22.05
C THR A 209 20.21 16.28 23.00
N ILE A 210 18.99 15.93 22.61
CA ILE A 210 17.77 16.10 23.40
C ILE A 210 17.31 14.79 24.04
N ILE A 211 17.60 13.64 23.40
CA ILE A 211 17.42 12.29 23.96
C ILE A 211 18.71 11.51 23.73
N PRO A 212 19.43 11.14 24.79
CA PRO A 212 20.69 10.41 24.67
C PRO A 212 20.49 8.99 24.10
N GLU A 213 21.54 8.44 23.53
CA GLU A 213 21.59 7.04 23.10
C GLU A 213 21.23 6.07 24.25
N GLY A 214 20.61 4.96 23.91
CA GLY A 214 20.20 3.92 24.89
C GLY A 214 18.78 4.07 25.45
N ASN A 215 18.05 5.11 25.08
CA ASN A 215 16.64 5.30 25.47
C ASN A 215 15.62 4.61 24.53
N ALA A 216 16.09 3.69 23.70
CA ALA A 216 15.30 2.91 22.75
C ALA A 216 14.46 3.74 21.73
N VAL A 217 14.79 5.01 21.58
CA VAL A 217 14.22 5.88 20.53
C VAL A 217 15.08 5.68 19.29
N GLY A 218 14.48 5.15 18.21
CA GLY A 218 15.20 4.84 16.97
C GLY A 218 15.29 6.05 16.03
N GLU A 219 14.38 6.12 15.07
CA GLU A 219 14.35 7.09 13.95
C GLU A 219 12.92 7.48 13.58
N GLY A 220 12.69 8.06 12.40
CA GLY A 220 11.35 8.39 11.90
C GLY A 220 10.65 9.43 12.77
N HIS A 221 11.36 10.53 13.06
CA HIS A 221 10.90 11.53 14.03
C HIS A 221 9.80 12.44 13.49
N HIS A 222 8.76 12.69 14.30
CA HIS A 222 7.70 13.66 14.04
C HIS A 222 7.46 14.51 15.30
N MET A 223 7.88 15.79 15.27
CA MET A 223 7.75 16.71 16.38
C MET A 223 6.49 17.57 16.27
N TYR A 224 5.77 17.66 17.36
CA TYR A 224 4.57 18.48 17.51
C TYR A 224 4.66 19.34 18.76
N LYS A 225 4.02 20.51 18.73
CA LYS A 225 3.73 21.33 19.94
C LYS A 225 2.22 21.38 20.14
N ILE A 226 1.74 20.71 21.17
CA ILE A 226 0.31 20.56 21.46
C ILE A 226 0.05 21.09 22.86
N ASN A 227 -0.78 22.14 22.96
CA ASN A 227 -1.11 22.78 24.26
C ASN A 227 0.13 23.16 25.08
N GLY A 228 1.18 23.66 24.44
CA GLY A 228 2.42 24.09 25.07
C GLY A 228 3.37 22.97 25.50
N MET A 229 3.04 21.71 25.18
CA MET A 229 3.89 20.54 25.40
C MET A 229 4.47 20.07 24.06
N TYR A 230 5.74 19.71 24.02
CA TYR A 230 6.39 19.11 22.88
C TYR A 230 6.20 17.59 22.92
N TYR A 231 5.76 17.03 21.82
CA TYR A 231 5.58 15.60 21.60
C TYR A 231 6.40 15.15 20.40
N LEU A 232 7.24 14.16 20.60
CA LEU A 232 8.05 13.55 19.57
C LEU A 232 7.59 12.12 19.36
N ILE A 233 6.98 11.86 18.21
CA ILE A 233 6.67 10.49 17.76
C ILE A 233 7.91 9.94 17.08
N SER A 234 8.31 8.72 17.42
CA SER A 234 9.50 8.06 16.88
C SER A 234 9.25 6.57 16.70
N THR A 235 10.14 5.92 15.97
CA THR A 235 10.10 4.49 15.69
C THR A 235 11.32 3.77 16.26
N ASP A 236 11.10 2.62 16.89
CA ASP A 236 12.15 1.64 17.17
C ASP A 236 11.79 0.31 16.49
N TYR A 237 12.66 -0.17 15.61
CA TYR A 237 12.43 -1.42 14.87
C TYR A 237 12.55 -2.68 15.71
N ARG A 238 12.98 -2.59 16.96
CA ARG A 238 13.23 -3.75 17.83
C ARG A 238 12.08 -3.99 18.81
N PRO A 239 11.59 -5.25 19.00
CA PRO A 239 11.94 -6.44 18.20
C PRO A 239 11.27 -6.52 16.82
N ASN A 240 10.08 -5.90 16.62
CA ASN A 240 9.26 -6.01 15.41
C ASN A 240 8.70 -4.66 14.94
N GLY A 241 9.36 -3.56 15.28
CA GLY A 241 8.84 -2.22 15.09
C GLY A 241 7.82 -1.84 16.18
N ARG A 242 7.93 -0.63 16.65
CA ARG A 242 6.98 -0.02 17.61
C ARG A 242 7.05 1.49 17.49
N THR A 243 5.97 2.17 17.84
CA THR A 243 5.92 3.61 17.90
C THR A 243 6.06 4.08 19.34
N LEU A 244 6.96 5.02 19.55
CA LEU A 244 7.20 5.66 20.83
C LEU A 244 6.71 7.10 20.77
N CYS A 245 6.35 7.64 21.93
CA CYS A 245 6.11 9.04 22.12
C CYS A 245 7.00 9.56 23.26
N SER A 246 7.75 10.61 22.98
CA SER A 246 8.52 11.34 23.97
C SER A 246 7.89 12.71 24.17
N ARG A 247 7.76 13.20 25.42
CA ARG A 247 7.20 14.51 25.68
C ARG A 247 8.04 15.35 26.64
N SER A 248 8.01 16.67 26.47
CA SER A 248 8.70 17.64 27.33
C SER A 248 8.01 19.00 27.30
N LYS A 249 8.19 19.80 28.36
CA LYS A 249 7.77 21.21 28.40
C LYS A 249 8.72 22.16 27.65
N SER A 250 9.89 21.67 27.29
CA SER A 250 10.90 22.43 26.56
C SER A 250 11.37 21.60 25.37
N ILE A 251 11.58 22.23 24.20
CA ILE A 251 12.14 21.54 23.04
C ILE A 251 13.52 20.93 23.34
N TRP A 252 14.23 21.45 24.32
CA TRP A 252 15.55 21.01 24.75
C TRP A 252 15.52 19.88 25.79
N GLY A 253 14.31 19.42 26.18
CA GLY A 253 14.12 18.40 27.21
C GLY A 253 14.08 18.96 28.64
N PRO A 254 14.17 18.09 29.69
CA PRO A 254 14.29 16.63 29.53
C PRO A 254 12.99 16.00 29.00
N TYR A 255 13.14 14.91 28.23
CA TYR A 255 12.02 14.13 27.67
C TYR A 255 11.75 12.90 28.53
N GLU A 256 10.48 12.57 28.73
CA GLU A 256 10.01 11.28 29.17
C GLU A 256 9.43 10.52 27.96
N THR A 257 9.67 9.20 27.87
CA THR A 257 9.31 8.39 26.70
C THR A 257 8.51 7.16 27.09
N ILE A 258 7.44 6.88 26.37
CA ILE A 258 6.68 5.63 26.46
C ILE A 258 6.45 5.01 25.09
N THR A 259 6.16 3.72 25.04
CA THR A 259 5.65 3.05 23.85
C THR A 259 4.15 3.27 23.76
N ILE A 260 3.63 3.72 22.60
CA ILE A 260 2.22 4.01 22.37
C ILE A 260 1.52 2.97 21.50
N THR A 261 2.27 1.99 20.96
CA THR A 261 1.74 0.81 20.26
C THR A 261 1.95 -0.45 21.09
N ALA A 262 1.06 -1.43 20.94
CA ALA A 262 1.31 -2.79 21.40
C ALA A 262 2.14 -3.56 20.37
N ASP A 263 2.69 -4.72 20.78
CA ASP A 263 3.45 -5.60 19.88
C ASP A 263 2.55 -6.34 18.87
N GLU A 264 1.25 -6.30 19.07
CA GLU A 264 0.24 -6.93 18.21
C GLU A 264 -0.66 -5.86 17.59
N THR A 265 -0.79 -5.91 16.28
CA THR A 265 -1.73 -5.07 15.50
C THR A 265 -2.61 -5.96 14.62
N PHE A 266 -3.19 -5.44 13.55
CA PHE A 266 -3.86 -6.28 12.56
C PHE A 266 -2.88 -6.89 11.55
N GLY A 267 -1.58 -6.84 11.75
CA GLY A 267 -0.50 -7.25 10.87
C GLY A 267 -0.78 -8.42 9.93
N TYR A 268 0.22 -8.76 9.18
CA TYR A 268 0.12 -9.73 8.10
C TYR A 268 1.31 -10.69 8.16
N HIS A 269 1.35 -11.69 7.28
CA HIS A 269 2.53 -12.52 7.12
C HIS A 269 3.71 -11.67 6.69
N GLN A 270 4.86 -11.89 7.27
CA GLN A 270 6.09 -11.26 6.85
C GLN A 270 6.91 -12.23 6.01
N ALA A 271 7.21 -11.85 4.78
CA ALA A 271 8.38 -12.41 4.14
C ALA A 271 9.62 -11.95 4.92
N PRO A 272 10.53 -12.85 5.28
CA PRO A 272 11.74 -12.43 5.95
C PRO A 272 12.45 -11.36 5.12
N LEU A 273 12.82 -10.25 5.75
CA LEU A 273 13.65 -9.25 5.10
C LEU A 273 15.01 -9.89 4.80
N THR A 274 15.27 -10.17 3.55
CA THR A 274 16.57 -10.62 3.11
C THR A 274 17.42 -9.41 2.76
N GLN A 275 18.66 -9.40 3.22
CA GLN A 275 19.60 -8.34 2.88
C GLN A 275 20.66 -8.91 1.95
N VAL A 276 20.74 -8.35 0.77
CA VAL A 276 21.82 -8.58 -0.16
C VAL A 276 22.80 -7.41 -0.04
N PRO A 277 24.12 -7.64 0.10
CA PRO A 277 25.09 -6.58 0.13
C PRO A 277 24.96 -5.68 -1.10
N ARG A 278 25.05 -4.36 -0.91
CA ARG A 278 24.97 -3.39 -1.99
C ARG A 278 26.02 -3.67 -3.06
N GLY A 279 25.62 -3.70 -4.31
CA GLY A 279 26.46 -4.06 -5.47
C GLY A 279 26.41 -5.53 -5.83
N GLU A 280 25.98 -6.43 -4.94
CA GLU A 280 25.83 -7.86 -5.26
C GLU A 280 24.52 -8.18 -5.95
N GLN A 281 23.48 -7.38 -5.73
CA GLN A 281 22.16 -7.53 -6.34
C GLN A 281 22.19 -7.59 -7.88
N TYR A 282 23.23 -7.05 -8.50
CA TYR A 282 23.40 -7.05 -9.95
C TYR A 282 24.19 -8.24 -10.48
N ARG A 283 24.99 -8.88 -9.64
CA ARG A 283 25.77 -10.06 -10.01
C ARG A 283 24.96 -11.35 -9.87
N ILE A 284 24.05 -11.37 -8.90
CA ILE A 284 23.19 -12.51 -8.64
C ILE A 284 22.34 -12.77 -9.89
N GLY A 285 22.41 -14.00 -10.37
CA GLY A 285 21.74 -14.39 -11.59
C GLY A 285 22.56 -14.21 -12.88
N HIS A 286 23.64 -13.42 -12.89
CA HIS A 286 24.51 -13.23 -14.06
C HIS A 286 25.77 -14.10 -14.04
N ASP A 287 26.32 -14.33 -12.85
CA ASP A 287 27.50 -15.19 -12.65
C ASP A 287 27.13 -16.64 -12.29
N GLY A 288 25.86 -17.00 -12.40
CA GLY A 288 25.33 -18.30 -12.02
C GLY A 288 25.02 -18.44 -10.52
N THR A 289 25.23 -17.40 -9.73
CA THR A 289 24.82 -17.38 -8.31
C THR A 289 23.30 -17.28 -8.21
N LYS A 290 22.69 -18.14 -7.40
CA LYS A 290 21.24 -18.09 -7.13
C LYS A 290 20.95 -17.13 -5.98
N PHE A 291 19.92 -16.33 -6.17
CA PHE A 291 19.39 -15.49 -5.10
C PHE A 291 18.54 -16.36 -4.16
N GLY A 292 18.99 -16.48 -2.91
CA GLY A 292 18.22 -17.20 -1.89
C GLY A 292 17.07 -16.33 -1.38
N ILE A 293 15.84 -16.57 -1.83
CA ILE A 293 14.65 -16.04 -1.17
C ILE A 293 14.20 -17.10 -0.18
N PRO A 294 14.15 -16.79 1.13
CA PRO A 294 13.62 -17.72 2.12
C PRO A 294 12.16 -18.06 1.79
N GLU A 295 11.76 -19.29 2.03
CA GLU A 295 10.34 -19.63 1.97
C GLU A 295 9.56 -18.77 2.98
N VAL A 296 8.44 -18.23 2.54
CA VAL A 296 7.51 -17.52 3.41
C VAL A 296 6.92 -18.54 4.38
N ASP A 297 7.14 -18.34 5.68
CA ASP A 297 6.43 -19.12 6.70
C ASP A 297 4.96 -18.70 6.64
N LYS A 298 4.12 -19.57 6.08
CA LYS A 298 2.66 -19.34 5.96
C LYS A 298 1.98 -19.08 7.30
N ASP A 299 2.62 -19.48 8.37
CA ASP A 299 2.15 -19.30 9.74
C ASP A 299 2.91 -18.19 10.46
N ALA A 300 3.90 -17.56 9.83
CA ALA A 300 4.59 -16.43 10.43
C ALA A 300 3.60 -15.28 10.60
N THR A 301 3.54 -14.80 11.80
CA THR A 301 2.92 -13.54 12.05
C THR A 301 3.87 -12.45 11.64
N ALA A 302 3.39 -11.60 10.81
CA ALA A 302 3.76 -10.26 10.95
C ALA A 302 4.88 -9.74 10.09
N CYS A 303 4.46 -8.92 9.33
CA CYS A 303 5.02 -7.61 9.06
C CYS A 303 5.46 -6.93 10.33
N THR A 304 6.28 -5.92 10.19
CA THR A 304 6.52 -5.00 11.30
C THR A 304 5.18 -4.52 11.86
N ASN A 305 5.15 -4.25 13.14
CA ASN A 305 4.05 -3.53 13.74
C ASN A 305 3.93 -2.15 13.08
N ILE A 306 2.81 -1.49 13.29
CA ILE A 306 2.60 -0.13 12.79
C ILE A 306 3.61 0.80 13.44
N HIS A 307 4.39 1.51 12.63
CA HIS A 307 5.44 2.40 13.06
C HIS A 307 5.65 3.53 12.05
N GLN A 308 6.47 4.47 12.35
CA GLN A 308 6.89 5.62 11.51
C GLN A 308 5.76 6.31 10.75
N GLY A 309 5.54 7.55 11.11
CA GLY A 309 4.53 8.41 10.55
C GLY A 309 4.03 9.42 11.57
N GLY A 310 3.06 10.23 11.18
CA GLY A 310 2.59 11.36 11.94
C GLY A 310 1.22 11.18 12.57
N ILE A 311 0.87 12.16 13.43
CA ILE A 311 -0.46 12.27 14.03
C ILE A 311 -1.10 13.60 13.61
N VAL A 312 -2.43 13.63 13.55
CA VAL A 312 -3.19 14.81 13.14
C VAL A 312 -4.52 14.89 13.89
N GLU A 313 -4.95 16.11 14.22
CA GLU A 313 -6.26 16.39 14.76
C GLU A 313 -7.24 16.72 13.63
N ASP A 314 -8.42 16.08 13.65
CA ASP A 314 -9.48 16.41 12.70
C ASP A 314 -10.32 17.63 13.16
N GLN A 315 -11.30 18.03 12.34
CA GLN A 315 -12.15 19.18 12.64
C GLN A 315 -13.05 18.95 13.86
N SER A 316 -13.28 17.71 14.28
CA SER A 316 -14.07 17.36 15.47
C SER A 316 -13.26 17.37 16.76
N GLY A 317 -11.93 17.53 16.67
CA GLY A 317 -11.00 17.41 17.80
C GLY A 317 -10.56 15.97 18.08
N GLN A 318 -10.91 15.00 17.23
CA GLN A 318 -10.40 13.64 17.31
C GLN A 318 -9.01 13.57 16.68
N TRP A 319 -8.09 12.87 17.33
CA TRP A 319 -6.74 12.64 16.83
C TRP A 319 -6.64 11.31 16.10
N TRP A 320 -5.83 11.31 15.06
CA TRP A 320 -5.59 10.18 14.17
C TRP A 320 -4.10 10.00 13.92
N ALA A 321 -3.66 8.77 13.79
CA ALA A 321 -2.31 8.42 13.36
C ALA A 321 -2.34 7.88 11.93
N LEU A 322 -1.42 8.36 11.11
CA LEU A 322 -1.10 7.79 9.79
C LEU A 322 0.31 7.24 9.88
N LEU A 323 0.41 5.94 10.06
CA LEU A 323 1.66 5.24 10.29
C LEU A 323 1.84 4.16 9.22
N MET A 324 3.08 3.89 8.82
CA MET A 324 3.37 2.81 7.91
C MET A 324 3.59 1.48 8.63
N MET A 325 3.58 0.41 7.87
CA MET A 325 4.10 -0.90 8.22
C MET A 325 4.77 -1.52 7.00
N ASP A 326 5.80 -2.31 7.20
CA ASP A 326 6.36 -3.12 6.12
C ASP A 326 5.36 -4.23 5.78
N PHE A 327 5.03 -4.37 4.53
CA PHE A 327 3.94 -5.21 4.05
C PHE A 327 4.37 -6.03 2.84
N HIS A 328 5.18 -7.06 3.08
CA HIS A 328 5.56 -8.01 2.04
C HIS A 328 6.20 -7.35 0.79
N SER A 329 6.00 -7.99 -0.36
CA SER A 329 6.46 -7.51 -1.66
C SER A 329 5.80 -6.21 -2.14
N ILE A 330 4.70 -5.81 -1.52
CA ILE A 330 4.11 -4.48 -1.73
C ILE A 330 5.08 -3.36 -1.32
N GLY A 331 5.91 -3.60 -0.30
CA GLY A 331 6.69 -2.56 0.36
C GLY A 331 5.98 -2.03 1.60
N ARG A 332 6.01 -0.72 1.81
CA ARG A 332 5.43 -0.07 2.99
C ARG A 332 4.05 0.49 2.69
N THR A 333 3.06 0.12 3.50
CA THR A 333 1.69 0.61 3.37
C THR A 333 1.32 1.52 4.54
N VAL A 334 0.32 2.38 4.35
CA VAL A 334 -0.14 3.34 5.38
C VAL A 334 -1.41 2.85 6.05
N THR A 335 -1.43 2.98 7.36
CA THR A 335 -2.56 2.66 8.23
C THR A 335 -3.12 3.94 8.84
N LEU A 336 -4.44 4.10 8.82
CA LEU A 336 -5.16 5.09 9.61
C LEU A 336 -5.63 4.45 10.92
N ALA A 337 -5.29 5.06 12.04
CA ALA A 337 -5.71 4.57 13.36
C ALA A 337 -6.21 5.71 14.24
N PRO A 338 -7.26 5.51 15.04
CA PRO A 338 -7.67 6.49 16.04
C PRO A 338 -6.61 6.61 17.14
N ILE A 339 -6.48 7.79 17.70
CA ILE A 339 -5.67 8.11 18.89
C ILE A 339 -6.59 8.34 20.06
N THR A 340 -6.31 7.68 21.19
CA THR A 340 -6.94 7.93 22.48
C THR A 340 -5.97 8.62 23.42
N TRP A 341 -6.28 9.86 23.83
CA TRP A 341 -5.48 10.55 24.81
C TRP A 341 -5.70 9.98 26.22
N LYS A 342 -4.63 9.47 26.83
CA LYS A 342 -4.66 8.92 28.19
C LYS A 342 -3.48 9.45 29.00
N ASP A 343 -3.75 10.06 30.14
CA ASP A 343 -2.73 10.65 31.03
C ASP A 343 -1.79 11.62 30.31
N GLY A 344 -2.32 12.32 29.29
CA GLY A 344 -1.56 13.25 28.45
C GLY A 344 -0.65 12.57 27.42
N TRP A 345 -0.90 11.28 27.09
CA TRP A 345 -0.19 10.54 26.06
C TRP A 345 -1.12 10.18 24.89
N PRO A 346 -0.68 10.32 23.64
CA PRO A 346 -1.46 9.97 22.47
C PRO A 346 -1.36 8.45 22.18
N MET A 347 -2.08 7.66 22.95
CA MET A 347 -2.09 6.20 22.78
C MET A 347 -2.74 5.81 21.47
N LEU A 348 -2.10 4.93 20.67
CA LEU A 348 -2.72 4.37 19.49
C LEU A 348 -3.94 3.54 19.87
N GLY A 349 -4.99 3.57 19.04
CA GLY A 349 -6.14 2.69 19.15
C GLY A 349 -7.26 3.20 20.05
N LEU A 350 -8.16 2.29 20.40
CA LEU A 350 -9.42 2.57 21.08
C LEU A 350 -9.32 2.28 22.58
N GLU A 351 -10.09 3.01 23.38
CA GLU A 351 -10.18 2.71 24.81
C GLU A 351 -10.63 1.25 25.04
N GLY A 352 -10.00 0.57 26.00
CA GLY A 352 -10.21 -0.87 26.23
C GLY A 352 -9.29 -1.76 25.41
N ASN A 353 -8.66 -1.24 24.32
CA ASN A 353 -7.71 -1.97 23.49
C ASN A 353 -6.60 -1.05 22.94
N LEU A 354 -6.00 -0.26 23.83
CA LEU A 354 -4.95 0.69 23.50
C LEU A 354 -3.71 0.00 22.94
N GLY A 355 -2.99 0.72 22.10
CA GLY A 355 -1.78 0.27 21.42
C GLY A 355 -2.05 -0.48 20.11
N ARG A 356 -3.30 -0.72 19.73
CA ARG A 356 -3.66 -1.52 18.56
C ARG A 356 -4.55 -0.73 17.60
N ALA A 357 -4.20 -0.73 16.32
CA ALA A 357 -5.05 -0.19 15.28
C ALA A 357 -6.14 -1.20 14.89
N PRO A 358 -7.39 -0.80 14.82
CA PRO A 358 -8.42 -1.63 14.21
C PRO A 358 -8.20 -1.75 12.71
N ARG A 359 -8.40 -2.94 12.14
CA ARG A 359 -8.36 -3.08 10.68
C ARG A 359 -9.51 -2.35 10.01
N THR A 360 -10.71 -2.48 10.55
CA THR A 360 -11.88 -1.72 10.10
C THR A 360 -12.39 -0.85 11.24
N TRP A 361 -12.64 0.44 10.97
CA TRP A 361 -13.18 1.37 11.95
C TRP A 361 -14.11 2.40 11.30
N MET A 362 -14.79 3.18 12.14
CA MET A 362 -15.61 4.32 11.71
C MET A 362 -14.73 5.37 11.04
N LYS A 363 -15.18 5.89 9.92
CA LYS A 363 -14.52 7.06 9.29
C LYS A 363 -14.47 8.24 10.24
N PRO A 364 -13.47 9.12 10.13
CA PRO A 364 -13.45 10.39 10.85
C PRO A 364 -14.76 11.14 10.65
N ASN A 365 -15.32 11.68 11.74
CA ASN A 365 -16.55 12.46 11.70
C ASN A 365 -16.28 13.90 11.23
N ILE A 366 -15.92 14.01 9.96
CA ILE A 366 -15.55 15.28 9.32
C ILE A 366 -16.71 15.75 8.46
N PRO A 367 -17.09 17.06 8.47
CA PRO A 367 -18.08 17.60 7.57
C PRO A 367 -17.74 17.29 6.10
N GLY A 368 -18.68 16.68 5.38
CA GLY A 368 -18.46 16.26 3.99
C GLY A 368 -17.89 14.85 3.82
N SER A 369 -17.53 14.16 4.90
CA SER A 369 -17.26 12.72 4.88
C SER A 369 -18.59 11.97 4.80
N VAL A 370 -18.88 11.38 3.64
CA VAL A 370 -20.21 10.79 3.36
C VAL A 370 -20.10 9.26 3.36
N ALA A 371 -21.11 8.60 3.94
CA ALA A 371 -21.28 7.16 3.85
C ALA A 371 -21.91 6.78 2.50
N ASP A 372 -21.19 7.00 1.40
CA ASP A 372 -21.64 6.73 0.04
C ASP A 372 -20.49 6.09 -0.76
N ALA A 373 -20.67 4.84 -1.17
CA ALA A 373 -19.69 4.10 -1.96
C ALA A 373 -19.29 4.82 -3.27
N SER A 374 -20.16 5.69 -3.81
CA SER A 374 -19.86 6.47 -5.01
C SER A 374 -18.82 7.58 -4.77
N GLN A 375 -18.54 7.91 -3.52
CA GLN A 375 -17.53 8.89 -3.12
C GLN A 375 -16.16 8.26 -2.81
N ALA A 376 -16.09 6.92 -2.75
CA ALA A 376 -14.83 6.22 -2.51
C ALA A 376 -13.83 6.49 -3.64
N LYS A 377 -12.61 6.88 -3.29
CA LYS A 377 -11.55 7.25 -4.24
C LYS A 377 -10.27 6.47 -4.00
N ALA A 378 -9.71 5.93 -5.07
CA ALA A 378 -8.34 5.47 -5.10
C ALA A 378 -7.38 6.64 -5.40
N PRO A 379 -6.15 6.66 -4.86
CA PRO A 379 -5.20 7.76 -5.10
C PRO A 379 -4.79 7.91 -6.56
N TYR A 380 -4.87 6.84 -7.34
CA TYR A 380 -4.36 6.79 -8.71
C TYR A 380 -5.32 6.07 -9.66
N GLU A 381 -5.39 6.55 -10.90
CA GLU A 381 -5.83 5.75 -12.04
C GLU A 381 -4.63 4.96 -12.56
N ARG A 382 -4.73 3.63 -12.59
CA ARG A 382 -3.61 2.74 -12.88
C ARG A 382 -3.54 2.29 -14.32
N SER A 383 -4.69 2.14 -14.98
CA SER A 383 -4.76 1.78 -16.39
C SER A 383 -4.47 2.97 -17.30
N GLU A 384 -3.75 2.76 -18.39
CA GLU A 384 -3.30 3.82 -19.30
C GLU A 384 -3.34 3.34 -20.75
N ASN A 385 -3.96 4.12 -21.63
CA ASN A 385 -4.03 3.85 -23.07
C ASN A 385 -3.06 4.72 -23.89
N PHE A 386 -2.23 5.51 -23.25
CA PHE A 386 -1.22 6.37 -23.84
C PHE A 386 -1.71 7.35 -24.92
N ASN A 387 -3.01 7.62 -24.98
CA ASN A 387 -3.62 8.58 -25.91
C ASN A 387 -3.45 10.03 -25.45
N GLY A 388 -3.07 10.25 -24.21
CA GLY A 388 -2.85 11.55 -23.61
C GLY A 388 -1.62 12.29 -24.16
N LYS A 389 -1.52 13.57 -23.79
CA LYS A 389 -0.31 14.39 -24.07
C LYS A 389 0.79 14.21 -23.02
N ALA A 390 0.45 13.62 -21.87
CA ALA A 390 1.33 13.36 -20.75
C ALA A 390 0.96 12.02 -20.14
N LEU A 391 1.89 11.40 -19.43
CA LEU A 391 1.67 10.20 -18.64
C LEU A 391 0.77 10.50 -17.44
N GLY A 392 -0.04 9.53 -17.03
CA GLY A 392 -0.80 9.58 -15.78
C GLY A 392 0.12 9.73 -14.57
N ARG A 393 -0.38 10.34 -13.50
CA ARG A 393 0.43 10.62 -12.29
C ARG A 393 0.91 9.38 -11.55
N VAL A 394 0.37 8.21 -11.81
CA VAL A 394 0.85 6.94 -11.23
C VAL A 394 2.22 6.53 -11.78
N TRP A 395 2.57 6.99 -12.98
CA TRP A 395 3.80 6.61 -13.63
C TRP A 395 5.02 7.35 -13.06
N GLN A 396 6.06 6.59 -12.85
CA GLN A 396 7.37 7.09 -12.43
C GLN A 396 8.47 6.41 -13.24
N TRP A 397 9.46 7.17 -13.63
CA TRP A 397 10.68 6.65 -14.24
C TRP A 397 11.57 6.00 -13.18
N ASN A 398 12.16 4.89 -13.53
CA ASN A 398 13.22 4.26 -12.73
C ASN A 398 14.52 5.05 -12.95
N HIS A 399 14.81 6.01 -12.08
CA HIS A 399 15.83 7.07 -12.24
C HIS A 399 15.45 8.16 -13.27
N ASN A 400 16.27 9.19 -13.40
CA ASN A 400 16.04 10.29 -14.36
C ASN A 400 16.00 9.76 -15.79
N PRO A 401 14.95 10.01 -16.57
CA PRO A 401 14.86 9.59 -17.96
C PRO A 401 15.73 10.46 -18.89
N ASP A 402 16.10 9.91 -20.00
CA ASP A 402 16.56 10.65 -21.19
C ASP A 402 15.34 10.98 -22.06
N ASP A 403 14.87 12.23 -22.03
CA ASP A 403 13.64 12.64 -22.72
C ASP A 403 13.76 12.57 -24.25
N THR A 404 14.97 12.42 -24.78
CA THR A 404 15.17 12.19 -26.22
C THR A 404 14.92 10.74 -26.64
N LYS A 405 14.68 9.85 -25.66
CA LYS A 405 14.57 8.39 -25.88
C LYS A 405 13.20 7.83 -25.58
N TRP A 406 12.21 8.67 -25.35
CA TRP A 406 10.82 8.23 -25.21
C TRP A 406 9.85 9.24 -25.81
N SER A 407 8.64 8.82 -26.11
CA SER A 407 7.56 9.71 -26.55
C SER A 407 6.20 9.06 -26.46
N LEU A 408 5.16 9.86 -26.29
CA LEU A 408 3.79 9.48 -26.58
C LEU A 408 3.50 9.84 -28.02
N LYS A 409 3.27 8.84 -28.87
CA LYS A 409 3.07 9.03 -30.32
C LYS A 409 2.05 8.04 -30.88
N ASN A 410 1.08 8.56 -31.60
CA ASN A 410 0.01 7.76 -32.23
C ASN A 410 -0.75 6.86 -31.21
N GLY A 411 -1.03 7.40 -30.02
CA GLY A 411 -1.70 6.66 -28.96
C GLY A 411 -0.87 5.55 -28.34
N ARG A 412 0.46 5.65 -28.36
CA ARG A 412 1.36 4.66 -27.77
C ARG A 412 2.53 5.28 -27.04
N LEU A 413 2.99 4.61 -26.02
CA LEU A 413 4.28 4.88 -25.42
C LEU A 413 5.37 4.24 -26.29
N ARG A 414 6.29 5.06 -26.80
CA ARG A 414 7.47 4.57 -27.50
C ARG A 414 8.70 4.75 -26.64
N LEU A 415 9.46 3.68 -26.43
CA LEU A 415 10.76 3.67 -25.77
C LEU A 415 11.84 3.27 -26.79
N LEU A 416 12.94 4.03 -26.82
CA LEU A 416 14.09 3.71 -27.66
C LEU A 416 15.08 2.86 -26.88
N SER A 417 15.52 1.75 -27.45
CA SER A 417 16.49 0.84 -26.83
C SER A 417 17.85 1.52 -26.68
N MET A 418 18.35 1.54 -25.46
CA MET A 418 19.70 1.99 -25.10
C MET A 418 20.53 0.80 -24.63
N PRO A 419 21.88 0.88 -24.71
CA PRO A 419 22.75 -0.17 -24.19
C PRO A 419 22.49 -0.44 -22.70
N ALA A 420 22.25 -1.70 -22.34
CA ALA A 420 22.21 -2.19 -20.97
C ALA A 420 22.37 -3.71 -20.95
N GLU A 421 22.98 -4.25 -19.92
CA GLU A 421 23.21 -5.70 -19.79
C GLU A 421 21.95 -6.44 -19.32
N GLN A 422 21.12 -5.77 -18.54
CA GLN A 422 19.92 -6.32 -17.90
C GLN A 422 18.93 -5.22 -17.53
N LEU A 423 17.72 -5.64 -17.09
CA LEU A 423 16.63 -4.75 -16.73
C LEU A 423 17.03 -3.70 -15.68
N MET A 424 17.78 -4.08 -14.65
CA MET A 424 18.17 -3.17 -13.57
C MET A 424 19.09 -2.02 -14.06
N TRP A 425 19.75 -2.18 -15.21
CA TRP A 425 20.54 -1.14 -15.86
C TRP A 425 19.82 -0.47 -17.04
N ALA A 426 18.58 -0.92 -17.34
CA ALA A 426 17.82 -0.37 -18.46
C ALA A 426 17.31 1.04 -18.15
N ARG A 427 17.90 2.03 -18.81
CA ARG A 427 17.47 3.42 -18.71
C ARG A 427 16.09 3.61 -19.35
N ASN A 428 15.33 4.57 -18.88
CA ASN A 428 13.96 4.83 -19.32
C ASN A 428 13.00 3.64 -19.13
N SER A 429 13.20 2.86 -18.09
CA SER A 429 12.14 1.94 -17.62
C SER A 429 11.04 2.76 -16.96
N LEU A 430 9.84 2.71 -17.54
CA LEU A 430 8.67 3.40 -17.02
C LEU A 430 7.93 2.48 -16.06
N THR A 431 7.74 2.92 -14.83
CA THR A 431 7.23 2.04 -13.76
C THR A 431 6.01 2.60 -13.08
N GLN A 432 5.22 1.70 -12.49
CA GLN A 432 4.27 2.04 -11.44
C GLN A 432 4.28 0.97 -10.34
N ARG A 433 3.93 1.37 -9.11
CA ARG A 433 3.82 0.46 -7.97
C ARG A 433 2.74 -0.59 -8.24
N VAL A 434 3.00 -1.84 -7.85
CA VAL A 434 1.97 -2.87 -7.84
C VAL A 434 0.86 -2.52 -6.86
N ILE A 435 -0.32 -3.10 -7.04
CA ILE A 435 -1.45 -2.94 -6.13
C ILE A 435 -1.90 -4.31 -5.63
N GLY A 436 -2.05 -4.44 -4.32
CA GLY A 436 -2.56 -5.63 -3.66
C GLY A 436 -4.07 -5.56 -3.35
N PRO A 437 -4.59 -6.65 -2.71
CA PRO A 437 -3.87 -7.88 -2.39
C PRO A 437 -3.46 -8.69 -3.61
N THR A 438 -4.25 -8.66 -4.68
CA THR A 438 -3.95 -9.31 -5.97
C THR A 438 -4.20 -8.33 -7.11
N SER A 439 -3.37 -8.39 -8.15
CA SER A 439 -3.65 -7.66 -9.39
C SER A 439 -3.24 -8.43 -10.64
N ILE A 440 -3.94 -8.14 -11.73
CA ILE A 440 -3.68 -8.69 -13.06
C ILE A 440 -3.32 -7.52 -13.96
N THR A 441 -2.06 -7.44 -14.36
CA THR A 441 -1.54 -6.35 -15.18
C THR A 441 -1.26 -6.84 -16.58
N THR A 442 -1.86 -6.22 -17.59
CA THR A 442 -1.72 -6.60 -19.00
C THR A 442 -1.29 -5.40 -19.83
N VAL A 443 -0.43 -5.62 -20.83
CA VAL A 443 0.01 -4.60 -21.78
C VAL A 443 0.14 -5.17 -23.20
N GLU A 444 -0.14 -4.36 -24.19
CA GLU A 444 0.18 -4.67 -25.60
C GLU A 444 1.60 -4.20 -25.90
N LEU A 445 2.43 -5.09 -26.42
CA LEU A 445 3.78 -4.81 -26.90
C LEU A 445 3.84 -4.93 -28.42
N TYR A 446 4.29 -3.88 -29.08
CA TYR A 446 4.55 -3.83 -30.53
C TYR A 446 6.06 -3.92 -30.79
N THR A 447 6.48 -4.92 -31.54
CA THR A 447 7.89 -5.35 -31.67
C THR A 447 8.54 -4.99 -32.99
N LYS A 448 7.78 -4.43 -33.94
CA LYS A 448 8.26 -4.11 -35.31
C LYS A 448 9.49 -3.18 -35.34
N GLY A 449 9.64 -2.35 -34.30
CA GLY A 449 10.75 -1.42 -34.19
C GLY A 449 12.03 -2.00 -33.59
N LEU A 450 11.98 -3.23 -33.06
CA LEU A 450 13.13 -3.86 -32.42
C LEU A 450 14.22 -4.23 -33.42
N LYS A 451 15.47 -4.05 -33.02
CA LYS A 451 16.68 -4.41 -33.77
C LYS A 451 17.45 -5.50 -33.06
N ASP A 452 18.49 -5.99 -33.72
CA ASP A 452 19.38 -7.02 -33.17
C ASP A 452 19.93 -6.61 -31.79
N GLY A 453 19.78 -7.48 -30.82
CA GLY A 453 20.15 -7.29 -29.41
C GLY A 453 19.10 -6.55 -28.56
N ASP A 454 17.97 -6.12 -29.13
CA ASP A 454 16.94 -5.47 -28.34
C ASP A 454 16.14 -6.47 -27.52
N VAL A 455 15.85 -6.06 -26.30
CA VAL A 455 14.94 -6.75 -25.35
C VAL A 455 13.88 -5.72 -24.96
N ALA A 456 12.59 -6.13 -24.99
CA ALA A 456 11.49 -5.27 -24.58
C ALA A 456 10.37 -6.09 -23.95
N GLY A 457 9.72 -5.55 -22.91
CA GLY A 457 8.69 -6.32 -22.22
C GLY A 457 8.03 -5.63 -21.03
N LEU A 458 7.34 -6.48 -20.26
CA LEU A 458 6.75 -6.18 -18.97
C LEU A 458 7.60 -6.84 -17.88
N GLY A 459 8.08 -6.06 -16.93
CA GLY A 459 8.90 -6.55 -15.84
C GLY A 459 8.32 -6.26 -14.47
N ASN A 460 8.85 -6.98 -13.48
CA ASN A 460 8.77 -6.66 -12.07
C ASN A 460 10.14 -6.14 -11.61
N ILE A 461 10.24 -4.82 -11.39
CA ILE A 461 11.44 -4.25 -10.77
C ILE A 461 11.33 -4.39 -9.27
N ASN A 462 12.20 -5.18 -8.73
CA ASN A 462 12.55 -5.32 -7.33
C ASN A 462 13.90 -6.06 -7.27
N VAL A 463 14.32 -6.51 -6.11
CA VAL A 463 15.48 -7.40 -5.94
C VAL A 463 15.01 -8.68 -5.26
N PRO A 464 14.96 -9.81 -5.98
CA PRO A 464 15.32 -10.01 -7.39
C PRO A 464 14.27 -9.49 -8.37
N CYS A 465 14.71 -9.12 -9.57
CA CYS A 465 13.80 -8.74 -10.64
C CYS A 465 13.38 -9.95 -11.51
N SER A 466 12.30 -9.75 -12.25
CA SER A 466 11.84 -10.72 -13.26
C SER A 466 11.13 -10.01 -14.40
N TRP A 467 10.99 -10.67 -15.56
CA TRP A 467 10.28 -10.09 -16.68
C TRP A 467 9.84 -11.12 -17.72
N ILE A 468 8.83 -10.75 -18.50
CA ILE A 468 8.44 -11.40 -19.74
C ILE A 468 8.57 -10.41 -20.89
N GLY A 469 9.12 -10.85 -22.02
CA GLY A 469 9.33 -9.94 -23.15
C GLY A 469 9.92 -10.60 -24.38
N ILE A 470 10.13 -9.79 -25.42
CA ILE A 470 10.70 -10.22 -26.69
C ILE A 470 12.19 -9.89 -26.71
N VAL A 471 12.99 -10.90 -26.99
CA VAL A 471 14.43 -10.81 -27.29
C VAL A 471 14.61 -10.92 -28.79
N LYS A 472 15.23 -9.91 -29.40
CA LYS A 472 15.56 -9.88 -30.82
C LYS A 472 17.01 -10.30 -31.04
N ASP A 473 17.25 -11.41 -31.70
CA ASP A 473 18.60 -11.89 -32.05
C ASP A 473 18.71 -12.12 -33.54
N GLY A 474 19.42 -11.23 -34.21
CA GLY A 474 19.50 -11.17 -35.65
C GLY A 474 18.11 -11.04 -36.29
N ARG A 475 17.73 -12.06 -37.05
CA ARG A 475 16.38 -12.17 -37.68
C ARG A 475 15.35 -12.86 -36.80
N GLN A 476 15.78 -13.54 -35.77
CA GLN A 476 14.90 -14.31 -34.89
C GLN A 476 14.35 -13.41 -33.76
N SER A 477 13.13 -13.71 -33.31
CA SER A 477 12.55 -13.14 -32.12
C SER A 477 12.11 -14.28 -31.21
N THR A 478 12.38 -14.12 -29.92
CA THR A 478 12.05 -15.11 -28.89
C THR A 478 11.25 -14.43 -27.81
N LEU A 479 10.11 -15.00 -27.45
CA LEU A 479 9.43 -14.65 -26.23
C LEU A 479 10.16 -15.33 -25.07
N ARG A 480 10.61 -14.55 -24.12
CA ARG A 480 11.38 -15.01 -22.97
C ARG A 480 10.71 -14.60 -21.68
N CYS A 481 10.63 -15.54 -20.73
CA CYS A 481 10.43 -15.26 -19.31
C CYS A 481 11.77 -15.43 -18.61
N PHE A 482 12.17 -14.42 -17.82
CA PHE A 482 13.42 -14.40 -17.05
C PHE A 482 13.13 -14.18 -15.57
N GLU A 483 13.81 -14.95 -14.73
CA GLU A 483 13.77 -14.84 -13.27
C GLU A 483 15.19 -14.69 -12.72
N GLN A 484 15.48 -13.54 -12.12
CA GLN A 484 16.81 -13.27 -11.55
C GLN A 484 17.12 -14.16 -10.35
N ALA A 485 16.12 -14.51 -9.53
CA ALA A 485 16.32 -15.31 -8.31
C ALA A 485 17.00 -16.66 -8.58
N THR A 486 16.66 -17.31 -9.69
CA THR A 486 17.21 -18.60 -10.09
C THR A 486 18.15 -18.51 -11.30
N ASN A 487 18.22 -17.33 -11.91
CA ASN A 487 18.86 -17.11 -13.21
C ASN A 487 18.30 -18.02 -14.31
N ASP A 488 17.00 -18.34 -14.22
CA ASP A 488 16.35 -19.20 -15.21
C ASP A 488 15.75 -18.35 -16.33
N THR A 489 15.83 -18.90 -17.54
CA THR A 489 15.14 -18.39 -18.72
C THR A 489 14.29 -19.48 -19.37
N ILE A 490 13.08 -19.12 -19.74
CA ILE A 490 12.19 -19.99 -20.52
C ILE A 490 11.84 -19.28 -21.82
N ASP A 491 12.20 -19.92 -22.93
CA ASP A 491 12.11 -19.34 -24.25
C ASP A 491 11.05 -20.06 -25.13
N THR A 492 10.34 -19.26 -25.92
CA THR A 492 9.41 -19.74 -26.94
C THR A 492 9.60 -18.91 -28.22
N PRO A 493 9.68 -19.55 -29.44
CA PRO A 493 9.78 -18.80 -30.69
C PRO A 493 8.62 -17.81 -30.85
N PHE A 494 8.92 -16.62 -31.32
CA PHE A 494 7.92 -15.58 -31.59
C PHE A 494 8.06 -15.06 -33.02
N ASN A 495 6.95 -15.07 -33.76
CA ASN A 495 6.89 -14.67 -35.18
C ASN A 495 5.75 -13.65 -35.40
N GLY A 496 5.71 -12.60 -34.63
CA GLY A 496 4.65 -11.58 -34.71
C GLY A 496 5.19 -10.16 -34.57
N ASP A 497 4.33 -9.21 -34.88
CA ASP A 497 4.61 -7.78 -34.69
C ASP A 497 3.95 -7.21 -33.41
N LYS A 498 3.06 -7.99 -32.76
CA LYS A 498 2.32 -7.62 -31.55
C LYS A 498 2.11 -8.84 -30.64
N ILE A 499 2.20 -8.61 -29.35
CA ILE A 499 1.93 -9.60 -28.30
C ILE A 499 1.31 -8.90 -27.08
N PHE A 500 0.46 -9.61 -26.35
CA PHE A 500 -0.04 -9.20 -25.05
C PHE A 500 0.78 -9.90 -23.97
N LEU A 501 1.31 -9.12 -23.04
CA LEU A 501 2.08 -9.61 -21.90
C LEU A 501 1.29 -9.34 -20.64
N ARG A 502 1.28 -10.31 -19.72
CA ARG A 502 0.52 -10.20 -18.47
C ARG A 502 1.37 -10.67 -17.29
N MET A 503 1.24 -9.98 -16.18
CA MET A 503 1.69 -10.40 -14.86
C MET A 503 0.47 -10.58 -13.95
N VAL A 504 0.37 -11.75 -13.31
CA VAL A 504 -0.63 -12.04 -12.27
C VAL A 504 0.12 -12.10 -10.95
N GLY A 505 -0.20 -11.21 -10.02
CA GLY A 505 0.46 -11.10 -8.73
C GLY A 505 -0.50 -11.34 -7.57
N ASP A 506 -0.08 -12.16 -6.61
CA ASP A 506 -0.68 -12.30 -5.29
C ASP A 506 0.34 -11.80 -4.26
N TYR A 507 0.09 -10.61 -3.75
CA TYR A 507 1.01 -9.90 -2.86
C TYR A 507 0.72 -10.18 -1.38
N ASP A 508 -0.39 -10.83 -1.07
CA ASP A 508 -0.65 -11.35 0.29
C ASP A 508 0.14 -12.65 0.54
N HIS A 509 0.45 -13.39 -0.51
CA HIS A 509 1.22 -14.62 -0.45
C HIS A 509 2.59 -14.53 -1.14
N ASP A 510 2.99 -13.35 -1.58
CA ASP A 510 4.29 -13.03 -2.17
C ASP A 510 4.69 -13.91 -3.35
N HIS A 511 3.79 -14.06 -4.31
CA HIS A 511 4.12 -14.76 -5.55
C HIS A 511 3.48 -14.12 -6.78
N ALA A 512 4.08 -14.38 -7.94
CA ALA A 512 3.57 -13.95 -9.22
C ALA A 512 3.94 -14.94 -10.32
N HIS A 513 3.22 -14.86 -11.44
CA HIS A 513 3.59 -15.54 -12.68
C HIS A 513 3.31 -14.66 -13.89
N TYR A 514 3.93 -15.04 -15.01
CA TYR A 514 3.72 -14.35 -16.28
C TYR A 514 2.90 -15.18 -17.25
N GLU A 515 2.09 -14.46 -18.02
CA GLU A 515 1.30 -15.01 -19.11
C GLU A 515 1.50 -14.19 -20.38
N TYR A 516 1.19 -14.78 -21.52
CA TYR A 516 1.15 -14.10 -22.80
C TYR A 516 -0.04 -14.54 -23.65
N SER A 517 -0.45 -13.66 -24.57
CA SER A 517 -1.46 -13.98 -25.58
C SER A 517 -1.10 -13.35 -26.92
N LEU A 518 -1.47 -14.02 -28.02
CA LEU A 518 -1.32 -13.49 -29.37
C LEU A 518 -2.58 -12.77 -29.87
N ASN A 519 -3.71 -12.98 -29.21
CA ASN A 519 -5.03 -12.42 -29.59
C ASN A 519 -5.65 -11.53 -28.53
N GLY A 520 -5.06 -11.45 -27.34
CA GLY A 520 -5.56 -10.64 -26.21
C GLY A 520 -6.66 -11.30 -25.36
N THR A 521 -7.05 -12.54 -25.69
CA THR A 521 -8.08 -13.28 -24.95
C THR A 521 -7.56 -14.60 -24.37
N ASP A 522 -6.80 -15.37 -25.16
CA ASP A 522 -6.32 -16.68 -24.78
C ASP A 522 -4.91 -16.56 -24.17
N PHE A 523 -4.84 -16.39 -22.86
CA PHE A 523 -3.59 -16.27 -22.15
C PHE A 523 -3.01 -17.63 -21.78
N LYS A 524 -1.69 -17.76 -21.89
CA LYS A 524 -0.91 -18.94 -21.53
C LYS A 524 0.22 -18.55 -20.62
N GLN A 525 0.38 -19.28 -19.53
CA GLN A 525 1.51 -19.09 -18.63
C GLN A 525 2.82 -19.43 -19.33
N LEU A 526 3.84 -18.62 -19.11
CA LEU A 526 5.22 -18.88 -19.49
C LEU A 526 6.11 -18.75 -18.26
N GLY A 527 6.81 -19.83 -17.94
CA GLY A 527 7.57 -19.90 -16.70
C GLY A 527 6.77 -20.52 -15.55
N ARG A 528 7.40 -20.52 -14.39
CA ARG A 528 6.80 -21.00 -13.16
C ARG A 528 6.18 -19.83 -12.37
N GLU A 529 5.51 -20.17 -11.29
CA GLU A 529 5.20 -19.22 -10.23
C GLU A 529 6.49 -18.84 -9.51
N MET A 530 6.71 -17.54 -9.30
CA MET A 530 7.93 -16.96 -8.75
C MET A 530 7.65 -16.34 -7.40
N PRO A 531 8.54 -16.54 -6.41
CA PRO A 531 8.44 -15.81 -5.15
C PRO A 531 8.76 -14.33 -5.37
N LEU A 532 8.03 -13.49 -4.66
CA LEU A 532 8.29 -12.06 -4.54
C LEU A 532 8.93 -11.78 -3.17
N SER A 533 9.59 -10.64 -3.01
CA SER A 533 10.19 -10.25 -1.74
C SER A 533 10.25 -8.73 -1.59
N TYR A 534 10.40 -8.28 -0.35
CA TYR A 534 10.79 -6.92 -0.02
C TYR A 534 12.23 -6.89 0.46
N GLN A 535 13.04 -6.01 -0.11
CA GLN A 535 14.46 -5.90 0.20
C GLN A 535 14.80 -4.49 0.69
N LEU A 536 15.48 -4.42 1.84
CA LEU A 536 15.97 -3.12 2.36
C LEU A 536 16.97 -2.44 1.42
N ILE A 537 17.61 -3.19 0.53
CA ILE A 537 18.53 -2.61 -0.45
C ILE A 537 17.82 -1.75 -1.50
N SER A 538 16.57 -2.07 -1.83
CA SER A 538 15.75 -1.25 -2.71
C SER A 538 14.89 -0.25 -1.95
N PHE A 539 14.55 -0.50 -0.70
CA PHE A 539 13.58 0.23 0.11
C PHE A 539 12.27 0.51 -0.62
N GLN A 540 11.97 -0.30 -1.63
CA GLN A 540 10.75 -0.19 -2.42
C GLN A 540 10.13 -1.56 -2.60
N GLY A 541 8.80 -1.60 -2.65
CA GLY A 541 8.03 -2.75 -3.08
C GLY A 541 8.21 -3.05 -4.56
N SER A 542 7.54 -4.09 -4.99
CA SER A 542 7.48 -4.49 -6.40
C SER A 542 6.88 -3.39 -7.28
N ARG A 543 7.42 -3.24 -8.49
CA ARG A 543 6.95 -2.27 -9.47
C ARG A 543 6.81 -2.90 -10.84
N HIS A 544 5.66 -2.73 -11.48
CA HIS A 544 5.53 -3.02 -12.90
C HIS A 544 6.45 -2.12 -13.70
N ALA A 545 7.12 -2.64 -14.72
CA ALA A 545 8.00 -1.88 -15.58
C ALA A 545 7.73 -2.15 -17.06
N LEU A 546 7.54 -1.09 -17.83
CA LEU A 546 7.61 -1.11 -19.28
C LEU A 546 9.03 -0.72 -19.67
N PHE A 547 9.74 -1.59 -20.37
CA PHE A 547 11.16 -1.41 -20.62
C PHE A 547 11.59 -1.83 -22.02
N THR A 548 12.70 -1.26 -22.46
CA THR A 548 13.49 -1.78 -23.59
C THR A 548 14.97 -1.45 -23.40
N PHE A 549 15.84 -2.37 -23.80
CA PHE A 549 17.29 -2.15 -23.79
C PHE A 549 17.96 -3.01 -24.86
N ASN A 550 19.21 -2.71 -25.21
CA ASN A 550 20.02 -3.50 -26.13
C ASN A 550 21.12 -4.22 -25.34
N HIS A 551 21.00 -5.54 -25.20
CA HIS A 551 21.95 -6.36 -24.42
C HIS A 551 23.31 -6.59 -25.11
N LYS A 552 23.41 -6.27 -26.41
CA LYS A 552 24.67 -6.34 -27.16
C LYS A 552 25.48 -5.03 -27.09
N GLY A 553 25.02 -4.06 -26.30
CA GLY A 553 25.71 -2.79 -26.13
C GLY A 553 25.59 -1.84 -27.33
N ALA A 554 24.74 -2.14 -28.31
CA ALA A 554 24.55 -1.33 -29.50
C ALA A 554 23.43 -0.29 -29.31
N LYS A 555 23.41 0.71 -30.18
CA LYS A 555 22.24 1.59 -30.33
C LYS A 555 21.12 0.78 -31.01
N GLY A 556 20.11 0.42 -30.24
CA GLY A 556 19.00 -0.41 -30.67
C GLY A 556 17.95 0.33 -31.52
N GLY A 557 16.79 -0.30 -31.63
CA GLY A 557 15.58 0.23 -32.23
C GLY A 557 14.66 0.88 -31.20
N TYR A 558 13.38 0.46 -31.24
CA TYR A 558 12.39 0.92 -30.27
C TYR A 558 11.31 -0.15 -30.06
N ALA A 559 10.69 -0.10 -28.88
CA ALA A 559 9.45 -0.80 -28.58
C ALA A 559 8.30 0.20 -28.44
N GLU A 560 7.08 -0.22 -28.73
CA GLU A 560 5.87 0.56 -28.46
C GLU A 560 4.94 -0.23 -27.56
N PHE A 561 4.32 0.45 -26.62
CA PHE A 561 3.38 -0.12 -25.66
C PHE A 561 2.03 0.59 -25.76
N ASP A 562 0.95 -0.16 -25.55
CA ASP A 562 -0.41 0.34 -25.58
C ASP A 562 -1.28 -0.44 -24.58
N ASN A 563 -2.44 0.10 -24.25
CA ASN A 563 -3.47 -0.56 -23.45
C ASN A 563 -2.91 -1.26 -22.20
N PHE A 564 -2.19 -0.51 -21.39
CA PHE A 564 -1.77 -1.00 -20.09
C PHE A 564 -2.98 -1.02 -19.15
N THR A 565 -3.38 -2.21 -18.70
CA THR A 565 -4.54 -2.39 -17.82
C THR A 565 -4.12 -3.03 -16.51
N VAL A 566 -4.73 -2.59 -15.42
CA VAL A 566 -4.59 -3.19 -14.09
C VAL A 566 -5.99 -3.57 -13.62
N GLU A 567 -6.20 -4.86 -13.43
CA GLU A 567 -7.43 -5.41 -12.84
C GLU A 567 -7.14 -5.76 -11.38
N GLU A 568 -8.05 -5.41 -10.49
CA GLU A 568 -7.96 -5.61 -9.05
C GLU A 568 -9.13 -6.50 -8.57
N PRO A 569 -9.03 -7.82 -8.69
CA PRO A 569 -10.16 -8.73 -8.46
C PRO A 569 -10.76 -8.64 -7.05
N MET A 570 -9.97 -8.22 -6.06
CA MET A 570 -10.37 -8.13 -4.66
C MET A 570 -10.79 -6.71 -4.23
N ALA A 571 -10.85 -5.75 -5.15
CA ALA A 571 -11.30 -4.40 -4.83
C ALA A 571 -12.81 -4.31 -4.53
N ASP A 572 -13.63 -5.24 -5.04
CA ASP A 572 -15.03 -5.35 -4.68
C ASP A 572 -15.24 -6.21 -3.43
N ARG A 573 -15.43 -5.56 -2.30
CA ARG A 573 -15.65 -6.20 -0.99
C ARG A 573 -17.11 -6.28 -0.56
N SER A 574 -18.03 -6.02 -1.46
CA SER A 574 -19.47 -5.96 -1.14
C SER A 574 -20.05 -7.29 -0.63
N SER A 575 -19.42 -8.41 -0.96
CA SER A 575 -19.81 -9.76 -0.54
C SER A 575 -19.03 -10.31 0.65
N ASN A 576 -18.07 -9.57 1.22
CA ASN A 576 -17.19 -10.07 2.28
C ASN A 576 -17.96 -10.31 3.60
N ILE A 577 -18.99 -9.51 3.88
CA ILE A 577 -19.90 -9.75 4.99
C ILE A 577 -21.08 -10.59 4.45
N PRO A 578 -21.35 -11.79 5.00
CA PRO A 578 -22.37 -12.70 4.46
C PRO A 578 -23.79 -12.30 4.83
N TYR A 579 -24.21 -11.06 4.47
CA TYR A 579 -25.57 -10.58 4.67
C TYR A 579 -26.59 -11.49 3.97
N GLY A 580 -27.66 -11.84 4.69
CA GLY A 580 -28.75 -12.67 4.16
C GLY A 580 -28.41 -14.16 3.99
N LYS A 581 -27.16 -14.56 4.22
CA LYS A 581 -26.70 -15.93 4.08
C LYS A 581 -26.79 -16.69 5.40
N SER A 582 -26.87 -18.03 5.30
CA SER A 582 -26.65 -18.97 6.40
C SER A 582 -25.26 -19.57 6.20
N PHE A 583 -24.36 -19.41 7.17
CA PHE A 583 -22.95 -19.76 7.04
C PHE A 583 -22.41 -20.44 8.31
N ARG A 584 -21.30 -21.15 8.14
CA ARG A 584 -20.49 -21.72 9.23
C ARG A 584 -19.32 -20.81 9.53
N ILE A 585 -18.83 -20.87 10.76
CA ILE A 585 -17.62 -20.17 11.19
C ILE A 585 -16.52 -21.19 11.45
N ILE A 586 -15.38 -21.04 10.81
CA ILE A 586 -14.18 -21.84 11.02
C ILE A 586 -13.17 -20.97 11.77
N ASN A 587 -12.60 -21.50 12.85
CA ASN A 587 -11.47 -20.86 13.53
C ASN A 587 -10.17 -21.25 12.82
N LEU A 588 -9.42 -20.28 12.31
CA LEU A 588 -8.25 -20.58 11.48
C LEU A 588 -7.07 -21.15 12.28
N ALA A 589 -6.93 -20.81 13.56
CA ALA A 589 -5.87 -21.36 14.38
C ALA A 589 -6.02 -22.87 14.63
N THR A 590 -7.26 -23.37 14.62
CA THR A 590 -7.55 -24.78 14.89
C THR A 590 -8.02 -25.54 13.66
N GLY A 591 -8.43 -24.84 12.59
CA GLY A 591 -9.10 -25.41 11.44
C GLY A 591 -10.50 -25.97 11.75
N LYS A 592 -11.06 -25.67 12.92
CA LYS A 592 -12.28 -26.31 13.46
C LYS A 592 -13.50 -25.41 13.32
N PRO A 593 -14.67 -26.00 12.99
CA PRO A 593 -15.93 -25.26 12.95
C PRO A 593 -16.42 -24.88 14.35
N ALA A 594 -17.16 -23.79 14.43
CA ALA A 594 -17.88 -23.40 15.65
C ALA A 594 -19.14 -24.23 15.83
N ILE A 595 -19.34 -24.73 17.04
CA ILE A 595 -20.51 -25.52 17.45
C ILE A 595 -21.19 -24.85 18.65
N ALA A 596 -22.48 -24.61 18.56
CA ALA A 596 -23.28 -24.07 19.67
C ALA A 596 -23.63 -25.16 20.65
N LEU A 597 -23.18 -25.00 21.89
CA LEU A 597 -23.53 -25.82 23.02
C LEU A 597 -24.50 -25.08 23.98
N GLU A 598 -24.88 -25.71 25.09
CA GLU A 598 -25.77 -25.08 26.06
C GLU A 598 -25.24 -23.76 26.62
N HIS A 599 -23.94 -23.68 26.86
CA HIS A 599 -23.32 -22.55 27.56
C HIS A 599 -22.41 -21.67 26.69
N GLY A 600 -22.19 -22.01 25.41
CA GLY A 600 -21.30 -21.20 24.55
C GLY A 600 -20.98 -21.85 23.21
N LEU A 601 -19.89 -21.40 22.60
CA LEU A 601 -19.38 -21.93 21.34
C LEU A 601 -18.15 -22.81 21.58
N LEU A 602 -18.07 -23.94 20.90
CA LEU A 602 -16.92 -24.83 20.87
C LEU A 602 -16.38 -24.96 19.46
N TYR A 603 -15.07 -24.99 19.29
CA TYR A 603 -14.43 -25.34 18.02
C TYR A 603 -13.98 -26.81 18.06
N ASP A 604 -14.70 -27.66 17.35
CA ASP A 604 -14.45 -29.10 17.32
C ASP A 604 -14.55 -29.67 15.89
N THR A 605 -13.52 -30.39 15.45
CA THR A 605 -13.45 -31.05 14.13
C THR A 605 -13.89 -32.51 14.17
N ASP A 606 -14.03 -33.11 15.35
CA ASP A 606 -14.35 -34.54 15.49
C ASP A 606 -15.82 -34.83 15.29
N VAL A 607 -16.62 -33.79 14.98
CA VAL A 607 -18.05 -33.96 14.67
C VAL A 607 -18.18 -34.64 13.31
N LYS A 608 -18.43 -35.93 13.35
CA LYS A 608 -18.65 -36.75 12.14
C LYS A 608 -19.99 -36.45 11.46
N ASP A 609 -20.94 -35.91 12.20
CA ASP A 609 -22.26 -35.54 11.70
C ASP A 609 -22.29 -34.03 11.37
N HIS A 610 -22.10 -33.70 10.13
CA HIS A 610 -22.12 -32.32 9.65
C HIS A 610 -23.45 -31.58 9.86
N SER A 611 -24.57 -32.32 10.13
CA SER A 611 -25.85 -31.71 10.47
C SER A 611 -25.85 -31.05 11.86
N LYS A 612 -24.86 -31.38 12.70
CA LYS A 612 -24.68 -30.81 14.05
C LYS A 612 -23.79 -29.54 14.02
N LEU A 613 -23.23 -29.18 12.88
CA LEU A 613 -22.47 -27.96 12.76
C LEU A 613 -23.38 -26.74 12.87
N THR A 614 -23.03 -25.81 13.71
CA THR A 614 -23.83 -24.62 13.91
C THR A 614 -23.71 -23.71 12.69
N ARG A 615 -24.85 -23.29 12.20
CA ARG A 615 -24.94 -22.24 11.20
C ARG A 615 -25.37 -20.93 11.86
N PHE A 616 -24.86 -19.85 11.29
CA PHE A 616 -25.08 -18.50 11.78
C PHE A 616 -25.77 -17.66 10.69
N ARG A 617 -26.50 -16.66 11.15
CA ARG A 617 -27.01 -15.56 10.32
C ARG A 617 -26.57 -14.24 10.92
N ILE A 618 -26.36 -13.26 10.10
CA ILE A 618 -26.08 -11.88 10.49
C ILE A 618 -27.36 -11.10 10.61
N ILE A 619 -27.51 -10.35 11.71
CA ILE A 619 -28.46 -9.25 11.83
C ILE A 619 -27.64 -7.98 11.62
N ASP A 620 -27.92 -7.27 10.54
CA ASP A 620 -27.26 -6.01 10.20
C ASP A 620 -27.69 -4.88 11.15
N LYS A 621 -26.72 -4.18 11.72
CA LYS A 621 -26.94 -3.00 12.57
C LYS A 621 -26.45 -1.72 11.91
N GLY A 622 -26.08 -1.78 10.63
CA GLY A 622 -25.51 -0.68 9.86
C GLY A 622 -24.04 -0.42 10.13
N GLN A 623 -23.36 0.21 9.20
CA GLN A 623 -21.94 0.58 9.30
C GLN A 623 -21.02 -0.63 9.61
N GLY A 624 -21.28 -1.80 8.99
CA GLY A 624 -20.48 -3.01 9.27
C GLY A 624 -20.64 -3.61 10.65
N LYS A 625 -21.55 -3.06 11.48
CA LYS A 625 -21.89 -3.60 12.80
C LYS A 625 -22.88 -4.73 12.62
N VAL A 626 -22.66 -5.84 13.32
CA VAL A 626 -23.44 -7.06 13.18
C VAL A 626 -23.75 -7.70 14.52
N ILE A 627 -24.86 -8.43 14.57
CA ILE A 627 -25.15 -9.40 15.62
C ILE A 627 -25.13 -10.78 14.96
N LEU A 628 -24.53 -11.77 15.62
CA LEU A 628 -24.57 -13.16 15.20
C LEU A 628 -25.72 -13.90 15.86
N ARG A 629 -26.57 -14.52 15.05
CA ARG A 629 -27.67 -15.41 15.49
C ARG A 629 -27.42 -16.83 15.00
N CYS A 630 -27.46 -17.80 15.91
CA CYS A 630 -27.46 -19.22 15.58
C CYS A 630 -28.79 -19.65 14.97
N GLU A 631 -28.81 -20.70 14.17
CA GLU A 631 -30.06 -21.24 13.58
C GLU A 631 -31.05 -21.74 14.61
N ASP A 632 -30.59 -22.16 15.81
CA ASP A 632 -31.44 -22.51 16.94
C ASP A 632 -32.15 -21.31 17.59
N GLY A 633 -31.90 -20.10 17.10
CA GLY A 633 -32.55 -18.88 17.56
C GLY A 633 -31.76 -18.09 18.61
N ARG A 634 -30.70 -18.67 19.19
CA ARG A 634 -29.87 -17.98 20.18
C ARG A 634 -28.91 -16.99 19.54
N TYR A 635 -28.46 -16.00 20.32
CA TYR A 635 -27.58 -14.94 19.94
C TYR A 635 -26.23 -15.06 20.66
N VAL A 636 -25.15 -14.71 19.98
CA VAL A 636 -23.83 -14.60 20.59
C VAL A 636 -23.79 -13.36 21.48
N PHE A 637 -23.33 -13.51 22.71
CA PHE A 637 -23.08 -12.38 23.61
C PHE A 637 -21.81 -12.61 24.42
N CYS A 638 -21.30 -11.54 25.00
CA CYS A 638 -20.06 -11.53 25.76
C CYS A 638 -20.38 -11.25 27.23
N ALA A 639 -20.07 -12.22 28.09
CA ALA A 639 -20.22 -12.10 29.54
C ALA A 639 -18.91 -11.68 30.19
N GLY A 640 -18.93 -10.62 31.00
CA GLY A 640 -17.77 -10.14 31.73
C GLY A 640 -17.04 -8.95 31.09
N TYR A 641 -16.01 -8.47 31.78
CA TYR A 641 -15.19 -7.33 31.39
C TYR A 641 -13.71 -7.72 31.32
N GLY A 642 -13.00 -7.14 30.36
CA GLY A 642 -11.56 -7.29 30.28
C GLY A 642 -11.09 -8.59 29.61
N ILE A 643 -9.91 -9.07 30.00
CA ILE A 643 -9.20 -10.20 29.36
C ILE A 643 -9.90 -11.53 29.56
N ALA A 644 -10.74 -11.64 30.57
CA ALA A 644 -11.42 -12.88 30.98
C ALA A 644 -12.91 -12.95 30.59
N GLY A 645 -13.31 -12.25 29.55
CA GLY A 645 -14.70 -12.29 29.07
C GLY A 645 -15.00 -13.58 28.31
N ASP A 646 -16.07 -14.26 28.70
CA ASP A 646 -16.55 -15.46 28.01
C ASP A 646 -17.50 -15.07 26.89
N VAL A 647 -17.41 -15.76 25.77
CA VAL A 647 -18.40 -15.70 24.69
C VAL A 647 -19.44 -16.78 24.92
N ARG A 648 -20.69 -16.37 25.09
CA ARG A 648 -21.83 -17.24 25.44
C ARG A 648 -22.98 -17.10 24.47
N LEU A 649 -24.03 -17.87 24.66
CA LEU A 649 -25.26 -17.83 23.90
C LEU A 649 -26.44 -17.45 24.78
N THR A 650 -27.34 -16.61 24.25
CA THR A 650 -28.57 -16.17 24.92
C THR A 650 -29.76 -16.22 23.98
N ALA A 651 -30.95 -16.50 24.52
CA ALA A 651 -32.23 -16.39 23.81
C ALA A 651 -32.73 -14.94 23.75
N ASP A 652 -32.14 -14.04 24.54
CA ASP A 652 -32.56 -12.65 24.69
C ASP A 652 -31.73 -11.77 23.71
N GLU A 653 -32.37 -11.29 22.63
CA GLU A 653 -31.73 -10.44 21.63
C GLU A 653 -31.18 -9.13 22.23
N SER A 654 -31.81 -8.61 23.29
CA SER A 654 -31.35 -7.37 23.91
C SER A 654 -29.99 -7.49 24.58
N LYS A 655 -29.54 -8.72 24.86
CA LYS A 655 -28.22 -9.04 25.42
C LYS A 655 -27.18 -9.39 24.35
N ALA A 656 -27.59 -9.51 23.08
CA ALA A 656 -26.70 -9.88 22.01
C ALA A 656 -25.55 -8.86 21.88
N GLU A 657 -24.33 -9.36 21.70
CA GLU A 657 -23.18 -8.51 21.45
C GLU A 657 -23.23 -7.90 20.05
N VAL A 658 -22.99 -6.60 19.95
CA VAL A 658 -22.80 -5.93 18.67
C VAL A 658 -21.32 -5.94 18.35
N PHE A 659 -21.00 -6.57 17.25
CA PHE A 659 -19.62 -6.64 16.74
C PHE A 659 -19.44 -5.71 15.55
N LEU A 660 -18.26 -5.15 15.40
CA LEU A 660 -17.80 -4.58 14.13
C LEU A 660 -17.05 -5.66 13.37
N TRP A 661 -17.47 -5.89 12.13
CA TRP A 661 -16.82 -6.83 11.23
C TRP A 661 -15.48 -6.28 10.77
N GLN A 662 -14.41 -6.99 11.06
CA GLN A 662 -13.05 -6.68 10.61
C GLN A 662 -12.75 -7.53 9.39
N ASP A 663 -12.75 -6.92 8.21
CA ASP A 663 -12.59 -7.63 6.94
C ASP A 663 -11.13 -8.00 6.69
N TYR A 664 -10.84 -9.29 6.58
CA TYR A 664 -9.52 -9.83 6.24
C TYR A 664 -9.48 -10.44 4.84
N LEU A 665 -10.48 -10.14 4.00
CA LEU A 665 -10.61 -10.66 2.64
C LEU A 665 -10.79 -12.20 2.60
N ASN A 666 -10.96 -12.78 1.42
CA ASN A 666 -11.06 -14.24 1.24
C ASN A 666 -12.03 -14.95 2.21
N HIS A 667 -13.14 -14.31 2.60
CA HIS A 667 -14.07 -14.76 3.63
C HIS A 667 -13.47 -14.85 5.05
N GLU A 668 -12.23 -14.36 5.24
CA GLU A 668 -11.62 -14.26 6.56
C GLU A 668 -12.05 -12.96 7.25
N PHE A 669 -12.19 -13.02 8.56
CA PHE A 669 -12.66 -11.89 9.35
C PHE A 669 -12.28 -12.02 10.83
N MET A 670 -12.33 -10.91 11.54
CA MET A 670 -12.37 -10.87 13.00
C MET A 670 -13.66 -10.17 13.46
N LEU A 671 -14.08 -10.41 14.67
CA LEU A 671 -15.24 -9.75 15.28
C LEU A 671 -14.81 -8.94 16.49
N MET A 672 -14.82 -7.61 16.34
CA MET A 672 -14.50 -6.69 17.42
C MET A 672 -15.78 -6.31 18.18
N SER A 673 -15.82 -6.55 19.48
CA SER A 673 -16.92 -6.10 20.34
C SER A 673 -16.97 -4.56 20.37
N MET A 674 -18.13 -3.99 20.07
CA MET A 674 -18.33 -2.54 20.15
C MET A 674 -18.35 -2.01 21.59
N ARG A 675 -18.46 -2.88 22.57
CA ARG A 675 -18.48 -2.52 23.98
C ARG A 675 -17.08 -2.49 24.60
N THR A 676 -16.18 -3.38 24.19
CA THR A 676 -14.85 -3.53 24.80
C THR A 676 -13.72 -3.21 23.85
N HIS A 677 -14.01 -3.09 22.56
CA HIS A 677 -13.03 -2.96 21.46
C HIS A 677 -12.02 -4.13 21.38
N LYS A 678 -12.35 -5.27 22.01
CA LYS A 678 -11.56 -6.50 21.94
C LYS A 678 -12.20 -7.47 20.96
N TYR A 679 -11.40 -8.44 20.52
CA TYR A 679 -11.81 -9.42 19.52
C TYR A 679 -12.24 -10.72 20.19
N ILE A 680 -13.26 -11.37 19.63
CA ILE A 680 -13.58 -12.73 20.05
C ILE A 680 -12.64 -13.73 19.35
N GLY A 681 -12.30 -14.79 20.07
CA GLY A 681 -11.45 -15.85 19.55
C GLY A 681 -11.20 -16.91 20.62
N LYS A 682 -10.45 -17.95 20.25
CA LYS A 682 -10.06 -18.98 21.21
C LYS A 682 -8.80 -18.53 21.94
N SER A 683 -8.91 -18.30 23.24
CA SER A 683 -7.71 -18.02 24.05
C SER A 683 -6.84 -19.28 24.21
N PRO A 684 -5.56 -19.22 23.87
CA PRO A 684 -4.65 -20.34 24.09
C PRO A 684 -4.36 -20.60 25.57
N THR A 685 -4.66 -19.66 26.47
CA THR A 685 -4.29 -19.72 27.88
C THR A 685 -5.38 -20.31 28.78
N THR A 686 -6.64 -20.20 28.42
CA THR A 686 -7.75 -20.65 29.29
C THR A 686 -8.08 -22.14 29.16
N GLY A 687 -7.67 -22.79 28.07
CA GLY A 687 -7.89 -24.21 27.84
C GLY A 687 -9.36 -24.65 27.94
N SER A 688 -10.28 -23.67 28.06
CA SER A 688 -11.71 -23.96 28.19
C SER A 688 -12.23 -24.57 26.89
N PRO A 689 -12.84 -25.76 26.93
CA PRO A 689 -13.39 -26.36 25.74
C PRO A 689 -14.66 -25.65 25.24
N TYR A 690 -15.17 -24.65 25.95
CA TYR A 690 -16.51 -24.12 25.75
C TYR A 690 -16.58 -22.65 25.29
N SER A 691 -15.47 -21.99 25.02
CA SER A 691 -15.57 -20.55 24.77
C SER A 691 -14.66 -20.03 23.68
N MET A 692 -15.22 -19.13 22.87
CA MET A 692 -14.49 -18.11 22.17
C MET A 692 -14.23 -16.99 23.17
N ASP A 693 -13.02 -16.90 23.71
CA ASP A 693 -12.67 -15.87 24.67
C ASP A 693 -12.39 -14.55 23.97
N PHE A 694 -12.55 -13.44 24.67
CA PHE A 694 -12.03 -12.17 24.24
C PHE A 694 -10.50 -12.21 24.19
N VAL A 695 -9.94 -11.85 23.05
CA VAL A 695 -8.50 -11.77 22.84
C VAL A 695 -8.11 -10.37 22.39
N GLY A 696 -6.85 -10.01 22.56
CA GLY A 696 -6.29 -8.84 21.92
C GLY A 696 -6.28 -9.01 20.40
N ALA A 697 -6.10 -7.93 19.67
CA ALA A 697 -5.88 -8.00 18.24
C ALA A 697 -4.56 -8.72 17.98
N ASP A 698 -4.66 -9.96 17.54
CA ASP A 698 -3.55 -10.70 16.95
C ASP A 698 -4.04 -11.26 15.63
N PRO A 699 -3.62 -10.69 14.52
CA PRO A 699 -3.98 -11.17 13.19
C PRO A 699 -3.24 -12.44 12.82
N ALA A 700 -2.30 -12.86 13.65
CA ALA A 700 -1.78 -14.20 13.54
C ALA A 700 -2.94 -15.18 13.64
N ARG A 701 -3.11 -15.91 12.59
CA ARG A 701 -4.12 -16.99 12.54
C ARG A 701 -3.94 -18.04 13.65
N ARG A 702 -2.91 -17.88 14.50
CA ARG A 702 -2.54 -18.80 15.58
C ARG A 702 -3.27 -18.57 16.90
N ASN A 703 -3.65 -17.33 17.19
CA ASN A 703 -4.29 -17.01 18.48
C ASN A 703 -5.79 -17.29 18.51
N GLY A 704 -6.38 -17.66 17.37
CA GLY A 704 -7.78 -17.99 17.24
C GLY A 704 -8.73 -16.80 17.13
N ALA A 705 -8.21 -15.59 16.91
CA ALA A 705 -9.05 -14.41 16.67
C ALA A 705 -9.50 -14.30 15.20
N VAL A 706 -8.75 -14.86 14.26
CA VAL A 706 -9.11 -14.86 12.85
C VAL A 706 -10.00 -16.05 12.53
N LEU A 707 -11.14 -15.76 11.96
CA LEU A 707 -12.21 -16.67 11.60
C LEU A 707 -12.40 -16.63 10.08
N ARG A 708 -12.97 -17.71 9.52
CA ARG A 708 -13.43 -17.76 8.13
C ARG A 708 -14.88 -18.23 8.08
N TRP A 709 -15.66 -17.62 7.22
CA TRP A 709 -17.03 -18.08 7.00
C TRP A 709 -17.12 -18.93 5.72
N GLU A 710 -17.99 -19.94 5.76
CA GLU A 710 -18.28 -20.86 4.66
C GLU A 710 -19.79 -21.08 4.56
N GLU A 711 -20.33 -21.16 3.34
CA GLU A 711 -21.76 -21.44 3.11
C GLU A 711 -22.16 -22.86 3.45
#